data_2c01ad0f2acc101ac7aa9ecbc786b32d
#
_entry.id   2c01ad0f2acc101ac7aa9ecbc786b32d
#
_cell.length_a   1.000
_cell.length_b   1.000
_cell.length_c   1.000
_cell.angle_alpha   90.00
_cell.angle_beta   90.00
_cell.angle_gamma   90.00
#
_symmetry.space_group_name_H-M   'P 1'
#
loop_
_entity.id
_entity.type
_entity.pdbx_description
1 polymer ?
#
loop_
_entity_poly.entity_id
_entity_poly.type
_entity_poly.pdbx_seq_one_letter_code
_entity_poly.pdbx_strand_id
1 'polypeptide(L)'
;ASPFTATLSATNEEVELINLYGIKSNREDIAPIEGDVIDDASQEFGQTNKPEVSMTMNATGTRLWGKMTTDNVGKFVAVVLDDYVYTAPIVNTPITTGRTSISGGSMTVSEAQDIANVLKAGKLPAAAHIIQSEVVGPSLGQKAIDSSMSSFALALVLVLLWMIFYYGKAGGFADIALVVNILFIFGILTAFGAVLTLPGIAGIILTIGMSVDANVIIFERIKEELNKGKVLKAAIKHGFSFKGALSAIIDANITTMLTGVILYVFGTGPVKGFAYTLMVGIITSLFTAVFITRLLIDWYANQGKSFTFNTSITKNWFKNINIDFLKKRKIAYVVSGIFITIGIGSLFTNGLNYGVDFVGGRTYIVKFDKATNPTDVANTLKDAFESAPEVKTYGEASQLKITTKYKIEEEGNHVDDQVRDLLFNGLKSYLPEGMTLEQFKVDFEGDRTAGVQSKIKVEPTIADDIKKAAGWAILGSLLVVFLYILFRFRKWQYSLGAVAAVFHDVLIVLAIFSLFWKVLPFDMEIGQSFIAAILTVVGYSLNDTVVIFDRIREFTGIHSSWKFNKIVDFALSSTLGRTINTSLTTLVVLLAIFLFGGDSIKGFMFALIVGVIVGTYSSLFIASPIMYDTTNKLTKKK
;
A
#
# COMPACT_ATOMS: atom_id res chain seq x y z
N ALA A 1 -7.12 38.26 15.21
CA ALA A 1 -7.67 38.97 14.06
C ALA A 1 -8.64 38.08 13.33
N SER A 2 -9.82 38.56 12.98
CA SER A 2 -10.80 37.76 12.21
C SER A 2 -10.77 38.26 10.77
N PRO A 3 -10.54 37.41 9.76
CA PRO A 3 -10.52 37.85 8.38
C PRO A 3 -11.93 38.18 7.88
N PHE A 4 -12.04 39.34 7.23
CA PHE A 4 -13.19 39.71 6.41
C PHE A 4 -12.72 39.98 4.99
N THR A 5 -13.33 39.36 4.01
CA THR A 5 -13.14 39.71 2.62
C THR A 5 -14.04 40.88 2.25
N ALA A 6 -13.50 41.97 1.75
CA ALA A 6 -14.25 43.11 1.22
C ALA A 6 -13.69 43.47 -0.16
N THR A 7 -14.60 43.69 -1.12
CA THR A 7 -14.23 44.13 -2.46
C THR A 7 -14.06 45.66 -2.43
N LEU A 8 -12.85 46.16 -2.71
CA LEU A 8 -12.63 47.60 -2.91
C LEU A 8 -13.20 48.02 -4.26
N SER A 9 -14.16 48.94 -4.24
CA SER A 9 -14.95 49.41 -5.39
C SER A 9 -14.15 50.03 -6.55
N ALA A 10 -12.85 50.27 -6.37
CA ALA A 10 -12.03 50.96 -7.37
C ALA A 10 -11.14 50.04 -8.22
N THR A 11 -10.85 48.82 -7.79
CA THR A 11 -9.88 47.94 -8.47
C THR A 11 -10.39 46.52 -8.73
N ASN A 12 -11.58 46.15 -8.27
CA ASN A 12 -12.09 44.75 -8.31
C ASN A 12 -11.12 43.71 -7.70
N GLU A 13 -10.20 44.13 -6.85
CA GLU A 13 -9.32 43.23 -6.11
C GLU A 13 -9.99 42.85 -4.79
N GLU A 14 -10.06 41.57 -4.51
CA GLU A 14 -10.46 41.06 -3.19
C GLU A 14 -9.32 41.31 -2.22
N VAL A 15 -9.54 42.24 -1.27
CA VAL A 15 -8.59 42.54 -0.20
C VAL A 15 -9.10 41.87 1.08
N GLU A 16 -8.28 41.02 1.65
CA GLU A 16 -8.55 40.43 2.95
C GLU A 16 -8.39 41.48 4.05
N LEU A 17 -9.51 41.91 4.66
CA LEU A 17 -9.52 42.85 5.78
C LEU A 17 -9.46 42.05 7.09
N ILE A 18 -8.44 42.36 7.89
CA ILE A 18 -8.25 41.73 9.20
C ILE A 18 -8.67 42.71 10.28
N ASN A 19 -9.62 42.33 11.14
CA ASN A 19 -9.99 43.11 12.31
C ASN A 19 -8.99 42.86 13.44
N LEU A 20 -8.44 43.93 13.99
CA LEU A 20 -7.55 43.87 15.15
C LEU A 20 -8.35 44.03 16.44
N TYR A 21 -8.24 43.07 17.33
CA TYR A 21 -8.91 43.06 18.64
C TYR A 21 -7.88 43.27 19.76
N GLY A 22 -8.13 44.21 20.66
CA GLY A 22 -7.37 44.35 21.91
C GLY A 22 -7.91 43.38 22.94
N ILE A 23 -7.17 42.31 23.25
CA ILE A 23 -7.55 41.32 24.25
C ILE A 23 -6.88 41.68 25.58
N LYS A 24 -7.67 41.65 26.67
CA LYS A 24 -7.16 41.85 28.03
C LYS A 24 -6.49 40.56 28.49
N SER A 25 -5.16 40.58 28.64
CA SER A 25 -4.40 39.48 29.21
C SER A 25 -4.29 39.58 30.75
N ASN A 26 -3.94 38.50 31.40
CA ASN A 26 -3.53 38.49 32.80
C ASN A 26 -2.01 38.73 32.90
N ARG A 27 -1.46 38.74 34.14
CA ARG A 27 -0.03 38.99 34.37
C ARG A 27 0.90 37.92 33.78
N GLU A 28 0.38 36.76 33.47
CA GLU A 28 1.13 35.62 32.98
C GLU A 28 0.99 35.43 31.46
N ASP A 29 0.20 36.31 30.82
CA ASP A 29 -0.12 36.31 29.39
C ASP A 29 -0.75 34.98 28.91
N ILE A 30 -1.47 34.31 29.80
CA ILE A 30 -2.17 33.05 29.57
C ILE A 30 -3.66 33.30 29.57
N ALA A 31 -4.41 32.53 28.74
CA ALA A 31 -5.87 32.59 28.72
C ALA A 31 -6.45 32.21 30.10
N PRO A 32 -7.45 32.95 30.62
CA PRO A 32 -8.08 32.62 31.91
C PRO A 32 -8.76 31.24 31.93
N ILE A 33 -9.15 30.75 30.76
CA ILE A 33 -9.75 29.44 30.53
C ILE A 33 -9.15 28.90 29.25
N GLU A 34 -8.54 27.73 29.32
CA GLU A 34 -7.98 27.02 28.18
C GLU A 34 -8.98 26.00 27.61
N GLY A 35 -8.76 25.50 26.40
CA GLY A 35 -9.68 24.62 25.70
C GLY A 35 -9.81 23.22 26.30
N ASP A 36 -8.90 22.81 27.19
CA ASP A 36 -8.89 21.52 27.90
C ASP A 36 -10.10 21.29 28.80
N VAL A 37 -10.78 22.38 29.18
CA VAL A 37 -12.00 22.33 30.00
C VAL A 37 -13.28 22.08 29.17
N ILE A 38 -13.20 22.09 27.85
CA ILE A 38 -14.32 21.86 26.94
C ILE A 38 -14.47 20.34 26.72
N ASP A 39 -15.62 19.79 27.08
CA ASP A 39 -15.92 18.37 26.85
C ASP A 39 -16.40 18.12 25.42
N ASP A 40 -17.33 18.93 24.92
CA ASP A 40 -17.85 18.86 23.58
C ASP A 40 -18.37 20.21 23.07
N ALA A 41 -18.37 20.39 21.76
CA ALA A 41 -18.99 21.53 21.09
C ALA A 41 -19.61 21.08 19.78
N SER A 42 -20.83 21.51 19.49
CA SER A 42 -21.59 21.13 18.28
C SER A 42 -22.39 22.29 17.74
N GLN A 43 -22.54 22.32 16.41
CA GLN A 43 -23.52 23.19 15.80
C GLN A 43 -24.93 22.61 16.03
N GLU A 44 -25.84 23.43 16.53
CA GLU A 44 -27.25 23.07 16.76
C GLU A 44 -28.15 24.19 16.23
N PHE A 45 -29.46 23.91 16.19
CA PHE A 45 -30.47 24.95 15.90
C PHE A 45 -31.15 25.36 17.19
N GLY A 46 -31.02 26.63 17.54
CA GLY A 46 -31.68 27.18 18.74
C GLY A 46 -33.17 27.24 18.64
N GLN A 47 -33.84 27.71 19.71
CA GLN A 47 -35.29 27.78 19.80
C GLN A 47 -35.94 28.64 18.69
N THR A 48 -35.19 29.55 18.09
CA THR A 48 -35.65 30.41 16.97
C THR A 48 -35.32 29.82 15.60
N ASN A 49 -34.90 28.54 15.53
CA ASN A 49 -34.44 27.85 14.32
C ASN A 49 -33.25 28.57 13.61
N LYS A 50 -32.42 29.28 14.39
CA LYS A 50 -31.16 29.88 13.91
C LYS A 50 -29.99 29.01 14.33
N PRO A 51 -28.92 28.95 13.51
CA PRO A 51 -27.70 28.23 13.87
C PRO A 51 -27.08 28.82 15.14
N GLU A 52 -26.68 27.96 16.07
CA GLU A 52 -25.92 28.31 17.28
C GLU A 52 -24.91 27.21 17.58
N VAL A 53 -23.89 27.56 18.37
CA VAL A 53 -22.89 26.61 18.84
C VAL A 53 -23.22 26.23 20.28
N SER A 54 -23.56 24.97 20.49
CA SER A 54 -23.71 24.38 21.82
C SER A 54 -22.36 23.91 22.31
N MET A 55 -21.99 24.28 23.54
CA MET A 55 -20.73 23.91 24.17
C MET A 55 -20.98 23.37 25.57
N THR A 56 -20.35 22.24 25.90
CA THR A 56 -20.37 21.62 27.24
C THR A 56 -18.98 21.62 27.83
N MET A 57 -18.91 21.81 29.16
CA MET A 57 -17.66 21.90 29.91
C MET A 57 -17.59 20.86 31.02
N ASN A 58 -16.38 20.42 31.35
CA ASN A 58 -16.12 19.58 32.51
C ASN A 58 -16.36 20.35 33.83
N ALA A 59 -16.24 19.68 34.98
CA ALA A 59 -16.50 20.27 36.29
C ALA A 59 -15.61 21.49 36.58
N THR A 60 -14.34 21.48 36.16
CA THR A 60 -13.42 22.60 36.31
C THR A 60 -13.82 23.78 35.43
N GLY A 61 -14.12 23.50 34.16
CA GLY A 61 -14.60 24.51 33.22
C GLY A 61 -15.92 25.16 33.67
N THR A 62 -16.87 24.36 34.13
CA THR A 62 -18.15 24.85 34.68
C THR A 62 -17.93 25.90 35.77
N ARG A 63 -17.03 25.64 36.71
CA ARG A 63 -16.72 26.57 37.80
C ARG A 63 -16.02 27.84 37.28
N LEU A 64 -15.00 27.71 36.44
CA LEU A 64 -14.25 28.84 35.89
C LEU A 64 -15.11 29.70 34.99
N TRP A 65 -15.89 29.08 34.12
CA TRP A 65 -16.81 29.75 33.21
C TRP A 65 -17.93 30.46 33.96
N GLY A 66 -18.49 29.82 34.98
CA GLY A 66 -19.49 30.44 35.86
C GLY A 66 -18.98 31.72 36.51
N LYS A 67 -17.73 31.70 37.03
CA LYS A 67 -17.07 32.89 37.59
C LYS A 67 -16.82 33.94 36.50
N MET A 68 -16.20 33.56 35.39
CA MET A 68 -15.84 34.46 34.29
C MET A 68 -17.07 35.16 33.69
N THR A 69 -18.16 34.41 33.46
CA THR A 69 -19.40 34.98 32.92
C THR A 69 -20.12 35.89 33.94
N THR A 70 -20.06 35.56 35.24
CA THR A 70 -20.60 36.41 36.30
C THR A 70 -19.85 37.76 36.37
N ASP A 71 -18.53 37.74 36.30
CA ASP A 71 -17.70 38.96 36.39
C ASP A 71 -17.74 39.81 35.12
N ASN A 72 -18.25 39.28 34.02
CA ASN A 72 -18.22 39.94 32.71
C ASN A 72 -19.62 40.06 32.05
N VAL A 73 -20.68 40.07 32.79
CA VAL A 73 -22.05 40.34 32.25
C VAL A 73 -22.07 41.66 31.49
N GLY A 74 -22.61 41.68 30.29
CA GLY A 74 -22.66 42.83 29.40
C GLY A 74 -21.36 43.13 28.66
N LYS A 75 -20.28 42.31 28.82
CA LYS A 75 -19.01 42.48 28.15
C LYS A 75 -18.76 41.34 27.15
N PHE A 76 -17.79 41.59 26.26
CA PHE A 76 -17.35 40.59 25.29
C PHE A 76 -16.40 39.56 25.94
N VAL A 77 -16.56 38.31 25.57
CA VAL A 77 -15.61 37.21 25.85
C VAL A 77 -15.16 36.62 24.53
N ALA A 78 -13.86 36.74 24.24
CA ALA A 78 -13.32 36.26 22.97
C ALA A 78 -12.95 34.76 23.02
N VAL A 79 -13.25 34.06 21.95
CA VAL A 79 -12.72 32.72 21.64
C VAL A 79 -11.51 32.94 20.72
N VAL A 80 -10.33 32.54 21.19
CA VAL A 80 -9.05 32.72 20.49
C VAL A 80 -8.38 31.39 20.25
N LEU A 81 -7.88 31.18 19.05
CA LEU A 81 -7.04 30.03 18.70
C LEU A 81 -5.93 30.54 17.75
N ASP A 82 -4.67 30.18 18.04
CA ASP A 82 -3.49 30.55 17.24
C ASP A 82 -3.42 32.04 16.93
N ASP A 83 -3.67 32.91 17.96
CA ASP A 83 -3.70 34.38 17.88
C ASP A 83 -4.84 34.98 17.03
N TYR A 84 -5.75 34.15 16.52
CA TYR A 84 -6.94 34.60 15.81
C TYR A 84 -8.18 34.61 16.71
N VAL A 85 -8.91 35.72 16.70
CA VAL A 85 -10.22 35.84 17.37
C VAL A 85 -11.31 35.33 16.44
N TYR A 86 -11.78 34.12 16.70
CA TYR A 86 -12.84 33.47 15.89
C TYR A 86 -14.24 34.06 16.17
N THR A 87 -14.50 34.39 17.43
CA THR A 87 -15.75 35.06 17.82
C THR A 87 -15.56 35.77 19.16
N ALA A 88 -16.35 36.80 19.41
CA ALA A 88 -16.34 37.57 20.65
C ALA A 88 -17.80 37.88 21.09
N PRO A 89 -18.57 36.87 21.56
CA PRO A 89 -19.93 37.10 21.99
C PRO A 89 -20.03 37.92 23.26
N ILE A 90 -21.18 38.61 23.45
CA ILE A 90 -21.51 39.31 24.68
C ILE A 90 -22.11 38.32 25.69
N VAL A 91 -21.67 38.39 26.94
CA VAL A 91 -22.26 37.62 28.03
C VAL A 91 -23.59 38.26 28.46
N ASN A 92 -24.69 37.63 28.17
CA ASN A 92 -26.02 38.16 28.51
C ASN A 92 -26.38 37.89 29.99
N THR A 93 -26.06 36.69 30.49
CA THR A 93 -26.35 36.26 31.85
C THR A 93 -25.24 35.37 32.40
N PRO A 94 -25.07 35.28 33.74
CA PRO A 94 -24.12 34.31 34.32
C PRO A 94 -24.45 32.87 33.91
N ILE A 95 -23.48 32.10 33.49
CA ILE A 95 -23.65 30.73 33.02
C ILE A 95 -22.93 29.77 33.99
N THR A 96 -23.71 29.19 34.89
CA THR A 96 -23.17 28.32 35.95
C THR A 96 -23.42 26.82 35.73
N THR A 97 -24.11 26.46 34.65
CA THR A 97 -24.57 25.08 34.39
C THR A 97 -23.53 24.22 33.63
N GLY A 98 -22.42 24.83 33.16
CA GLY A 98 -21.46 24.14 32.30
C GLY A 98 -21.91 23.90 30.86
N ARG A 99 -23.14 24.38 30.50
CA ARG A 99 -23.63 24.39 29.12
C ARG A 99 -23.81 25.83 28.67
N THR A 100 -23.28 26.11 27.49
CA THR A 100 -23.29 27.45 26.89
C THR A 100 -23.73 27.34 25.44
N SER A 101 -24.56 28.28 25.02
CA SER A 101 -24.88 28.47 23.60
C SER A 101 -24.29 29.80 23.13
N ILE A 102 -23.57 29.76 22.02
CA ILE A 102 -23.04 30.94 21.31
C ILE A 102 -23.92 31.14 20.10
N SER A 103 -24.61 32.27 20.06
CA SER A 103 -25.51 32.62 18.97
C SER A 103 -25.19 34.01 18.43
N GLY A 104 -25.32 34.19 17.11
CA GLY A 104 -25.15 35.48 16.43
C GLY A 104 -26.34 35.75 15.50
N GLY A 105 -26.75 37.04 15.35
CA GLY A 105 -27.91 37.42 14.55
C GLY A 105 -27.81 37.03 13.06
N SER A 106 -26.60 36.92 12.51
CA SER A 106 -26.29 36.59 11.11
C SER A 106 -25.44 35.34 10.97
N MET A 107 -25.27 34.55 12.06
CA MET A 107 -24.43 33.35 12.02
C MET A 107 -25.00 32.34 11.03
N THR A 108 -24.18 31.88 10.10
CA THR A 108 -24.50 30.81 9.15
C THR A 108 -24.21 29.43 9.76
N VAL A 109 -24.76 28.38 9.16
CA VAL A 109 -24.48 27.00 9.59
C VAL A 109 -22.98 26.69 9.49
N SER A 110 -22.31 27.17 8.42
CA SER A 110 -20.87 26.99 8.23
C SER A 110 -20.05 27.67 9.33
N GLU A 111 -20.35 28.93 9.64
CA GLU A 111 -19.64 29.66 10.71
C GLU A 111 -19.86 29.01 12.08
N ALA A 112 -21.08 28.53 12.38
CA ALA A 112 -21.33 27.80 13.61
C ALA A 112 -20.54 26.49 13.68
N GLN A 113 -20.43 25.77 12.55
CA GLN A 113 -19.64 24.54 12.45
C GLN A 113 -18.14 24.83 12.64
N ASP A 114 -17.62 25.91 12.05
CA ASP A 114 -16.22 26.31 12.17
C ASP A 114 -15.88 26.67 13.61
N ILE A 115 -16.74 27.45 14.30
CA ILE A 115 -16.55 27.79 15.71
C ILE A 115 -16.63 26.51 16.58
N ALA A 116 -17.54 25.59 16.32
CA ALA A 116 -17.62 24.32 17.04
C ALA A 116 -16.34 23.47 16.84
N ASN A 117 -15.82 23.44 15.63
CA ASN A 117 -14.57 22.74 15.32
C ASN A 117 -13.36 23.38 16.04
N VAL A 118 -13.28 24.73 16.07
CA VAL A 118 -12.23 25.46 16.80
C VAL A 118 -12.29 25.16 18.30
N LEU A 119 -13.48 25.15 18.89
CA LEU A 119 -13.66 24.83 20.30
C LEU A 119 -13.27 23.37 20.61
N LYS A 120 -13.56 22.44 19.71
CA LYS A 120 -13.09 21.04 19.82
C LYS A 120 -11.57 20.91 19.67
N ALA A 121 -10.97 21.67 18.74
CA ALA A 121 -9.52 21.68 18.52
C ALA A 121 -8.78 22.24 19.74
N GLY A 122 -9.31 23.27 20.40
CA GLY A 122 -8.74 23.85 21.61
C GLY A 122 -8.64 22.88 22.81
N LYS A 123 -9.31 21.73 22.74
CA LYS A 123 -9.21 20.62 23.71
C LYS A 123 -7.87 19.84 23.63
N LEU A 124 -7.12 19.98 22.55
CA LEU A 124 -5.86 19.27 22.36
C LEU A 124 -4.81 19.78 23.38
N PRO A 125 -4.17 18.88 24.15
CA PRO A 125 -3.17 19.27 25.15
C PRO A 125 -1.86 19.78 24.52
N ALA A 126 -1.69 19.62 23.23
CA ALA A 126 -0.57 20.12 22.44
C ALA A 126 -1.05 20.50 21.03
N ALA A 127 -0.36 21.45 20.39
CA ALA A 127 -0.61 21.81 18.99
C ALA A 127 -0.45 20.60 18.08
N ALA A 128 -1.38 20.43 17.12
CA ALA A 128 -1.28 19.39 16.10
C ALA A 128 -0.67 19.99 14.84
N HIS A 129 0.39 19.36 14.33
CA HIS A 129 1.06 19.75 13.09
C HIS A 129 0.83 18.69 12.01
N ILE A 130 0.61 19.13 10.77
CA ILE A 130 0.50 18.23 9.62
C ILE A 130 1.90 17.81 9.19
N ILE A 131 2.29 16.61 9.58
CA ILE A 131 3.61 16.03 9.30
C ILE A 131 3.68 15.35 7.93
N GLN A 132 2.54 14.91 7.42
CA GLN A 132 2.41 14.31 6.09
C GLN A 132 1.04 14.64 5.51
N SER A 133 1.00 15.04 4.23
CA SER A 133 -0.23 15.32 3.50
C SER A 133 -0.10 14.81 2.07
N GLU A 134 -1.16 14.18 1.57
CA GLU A 134 -1.28 13.74 0.18
C GLU A 134 -2.65 14.16 -0.34
N VAL A 135 -2.67 14.90 -1.44
CA VAL A 135 -3.91 15.34 -2.11
C VAL A 135 -3.83 14.93 -3.57
N VAL A 136 -4.84 14.21 -4.03
CA VAL A 136 -4.97 13.75 -5.42
C VAL A 136 -6.20 14.41 -6.03
N GLY A 137 -6.01 15.18 -7.11
CA GLY A 137 -7.10 15.85 -7.81
C GLY A 137 -8.06 14.86 -8.49
N PRO A 138 -9.34 15.27 -8.69
CA PRO A 138 -10.38 14.39 -9.23
C PRO A 138 -10.04 13.74 -10.57
N SER A 139 -9.43 14.50 -11.49
CA SER A 139 -9.08 13.99 -12.83
C SER A 139 -8.03 12.89 -12.81
N LEU A 140 -6.99 13.03 -11.97
CA LEU A 140 -5.96 12.00 -11.81
C LEU A 140 -6.50 10.79 -11.05
N GLY A 141 -7.32 11.02 -10.02
CA GLY A 141 -7.98 9.99 -9.24
C GLY A 141 -8.91 9.14 -10.12
N GLN A 142 -9.77 9.77 -10.92
CA GLN A 142 -10.69 9.07 -11.83
C GLN A 142 -9.92 8.25 -12.87
N LYS A 143 -8.91 8.83 -13.52
CA LYS A 143 -8.06 8.11 -14.48
C LYS A 143 -7.39 6.89 -13.84
N ALA A 144 -6.90 7.01 -12.61
CA ALA A 144 -6.29 5.91 -11.89
C ALA A 144 -7.30 4.79 -11.56
N ILE A 145 -8.53 5.15 -11.17
CA ILE A 145 -9.62 4.20 -10.92
C ILE A 145 -9.99 3.47 -12.22
N ASP A 146 -10.25 4.18 -13.31
CA ASP A 146 -10.66 3.59 -14.59
C ASP A 146 -9.59 2.66 -15.17
N SER A 147 -8.31 3.07 -15.10
CA SER A 147 -7.18 2.25 -15.52
C SER A 147 -7.02 1.00 -14.65
N SER A 148 -7.22 1.13 -13.33
CA SER A 148 -7.14 0.01 -12.40
C SER A 148 -8.29 -0.97 -12.60
N MET A 149 -9.51 -0.48 -12.83
CA MET A 149 -10.69 -1.34 -13.07
C MET A 149 -10.60 -2.09 -14.41
N SER A 150 -10.12 -1.44 -15.47
CA SER A 150 -9.90 -2.11 -16.76
C SER A 150 -8.79 -3.17 -16.67
N SER A 151 -7.70 -2.86 -15.97
CA SER A 151 -6.61 -3.83 -15.71
C SER A 151 -7.08 -5.01 -14.86
N PHE A 152 -7.91 -4.73 -13.84
CA PHE A 152 -8.54 -5.75 -13.01
C PHE A 152 -9.39 -6.71 -13.84
N ALA A 153 -10.28 -6.16 -14.68
CA ALA A 153 -11.14 -6.97 -15.54
C ALA A 153 -10.33 -7.83 -16.53
N LEU A 154 -9.29 -7.25 -17.15
CA LEU A 154 -8.40 -7.95 -18.06
C LEU A 154 -7.63 -9.07 -17.33
N ALA A 155 -7.02 -8.76 -16.18
CA ALA A 155 -6.29 -9.73 -15.36
C ALA A 155 -7.19 -10.91 -14.95
N LEU A 156 -8.41 -10.60 -14.49
CA LEU A 156 -9.39 -11.62 -14.12
C LEU A 156 -9.72 -12.53 -15.31
N VAL A 157 -10.06 -11.96 -16.46
CA VAL A 157 -10.39 -12.76 -17.66
C VAL A 157 -9.22 -13.65 -18.09
N LEU A 158 -7.99 -13.13 -18.07
CA LEU A 158 -6.80 -13.90 -18.43
C LEU A 158 -6.57 -15.09 -17.46
N VAL A 159 -6.76 -14.89 -16.16
CA VAL A 159 -6.64 -15.97 -15.16
C VAL A 159 -7.73 -17.01 -15.35
N LEU A 160 -9.00 -16.61 -15.53
CA LEU A 160 -10.12 -17.53 -15.76
C LEU A 160 -9.86 -18.38 -17.02
N LEU A 161 -9.45 -17.73 -18.12
CA LEU A 161 -9.11 -18.44 -19.36
C LEU A 161 -7.94 -19.41 -19.17
N TRP A 162 -6.90 -19.00 -18.42
CA TRP A 162 -5.75 -19.87 -18.12
C TRP A 162 -6.16 -21.10 -17.30
N MET A 163 -6.99 -20.91 -16.27
CA MET A 163 -7.46 -22.02 -15.43
C MET A 163 -8.30 -23.04 -16.20
N ILE A 164 -9.25 -22.58 -17.05
CA ILE A 164 -10.02 -23.45 -17.92
C ILE A 164 -9.10 -24.14 -18.94
N PHE A 165 -8.18 -23.39 -19.55
CA PHE A 165 -7.24 -23.93 -20.54
C PHE A 165 -6.36 -25.05 -19.93
N TYR A 166 -5.85 -24.83 -18.71
CA TYR A 166 -4.90 -25.77 -18.11
C TYR A 166 -5.58 -26.94 -17.40
N TYR A 167 -6.62 -26.66 -16.58
CA TYR A 167 -7.30 -27.65 -15.74
C TYR A 167 -8.65 -28.14 -16.28
N GLY A 168 -9.12 -27.61 -17.40
CA GLY A 168 -10.40 -27.97 -18.00
C GLY A 168 -11.59 -27.70 -17.08
N LYS A 169 -12.46 -28.70 -16.88
CA LYS A 169 -13.64 -28.56 -16.00
C LYS A 169 -13.30 -28.26 -14.55
N ALA A 170 -12.21 -28.80 -14.04
CA ALA A 170 -11.75 -28.49 -12.69
C ALA A 170 -11.35 -27.01 -12.56
N GLY A 171 -10.73 -26.44 -13.62
CA GLY A 171 -10.45 -25.01 -13.71
C GLY A 171 -11.72 -24.16 -13.59
N GLY A 172 -12.80 -24.53 -14.30
CA GLY A 172 -14.07 -23.83 -14.19
C GLY A 172 -14.68 -23.83 -12.76
N PHE A 173 -14.47 -24.86 -11.97
CA PHE A 173 -14.89 -24.85 -10.55
C PHE A 173 -14.02 -23.90 -9.71
N ALA A 174 -12.72 -23.85 -9.97
CA ALA A 174 -11.83 -22.89 -9.33
C ALA A 174 -12.19 -21.44 -9.71
N ASP A 175 -12.61 -21.21 -10.96
CA ASP A 175 -13.03 -19.91 -11.45
C ASP A 175 -14.30 -19.40 -10.75
N ILE A 176 -15.28 -20.27 -10.53
CA ILE A 176 -16.47 -19.95 -9.72
C ILE A 176 -16.05 -19.56 -8.29
N ALA A 177 -15.14 -20.34 -7.69
CA ALA A 177 -14.63 -20.03 -6.35
C ALA A 177 -13.85 -18.70 -6.33
N LEU A 178 -13.12 -18.35 -7.38
CA LEU A 178 -12.43 -17.08 -7.53
C LEU A 178 -13.41 -15.91 -7.59
N VAL A 179 -14.49 -16.02 -8.36
CA VAL A 179 -15.54 -14.98 -8.42
C VAL A 179 -16.19 -14.80 -7.04
N VAL A 180 -16.50 -15.90 -6.34
CA VAL A 180 -17.02 -15.84 -4.96
C VAL A 180 -16.01 -15.21 -4.01
N ASN A 181 -14.71 -15.48 -4.18
CA ASN A 181 -13.64 -14.84 -3.41
C ASN A 181 -13.64 -13.32 -3.57
N ILE A 182 -13.76 -12.83 -4.79
CA ILE A 182 -13.84 -11.40 -5.10
C ILE A 182 -15.04 -10.77 -4.38
N LEU A 183 -16.22 -11.42 -4.43
CA LEU A 183 -17.40 -10.96 -3.70
C LEU A 183 -17.15 -10.88 -2.19
N PHE A 184 -16.46 -11.86 -1.61
CA PHE A 184 -16.13 -11.83 -0.18
C PHE A 184 -15.14 -10.72 0.16
N ILE A 185 -14.12 -10.49 -0.67
CA ILE A 185 -13.16 -9.39 -0.47
C ILE A 185 -13.91 -8.06 -0.43
N PHE A 186 -14.70 -7.75 -1.46
CA PHE A 186 -15.47 -6.49 -1.49
C PHE A 186 -16.49 -6.39 -0.37
N GLY A 187 -17.20 -7.48 -0.05
CA GLY A 187 -18.16 -7.53 1.04
C GLY A 187 -17.51 -7.23 2.40
N ILE A 188 -16.36 -7.83 2.69
CA ILE A 188 -15.63 -7.60 3.94
C ILE A 188 -15.08 -6.16 3.97
N LEU A 189 -14.45 -5.67 2.90
CA LEU A 189 -13.92 -4.32 2.84
C LEU A 189 -15.03 -3.27 3.09
N THR A 190 -16.19 -3.46 2.46
CA THR A 190 -17.35 -2.57 2.65
C THR A 190 -17.90 -2.67 4.07
N ALA A 191 -18.03 -3.87 4.64
CA ALA A 191 -18.57 -4.07 5.99
C ALA A 191 -17.69 -3.41 7.08
N PHE A 192 -16.37 -3.35 6.87
CA PHE A 192 -15.45 -2.69 7.79
C PHE A 192 -15.18 -1.22 7.46
N GLY A 193 -15.83 -0.65 6.46
CA GLY A 193 -15.61 0.74 6.04
C GLY A 193 -14.18 1.03 5.57
N ALA A 194 -13.51 0.02 4.99
CA ALA A 194 -12.13 0.16 4.57
C ALA A 194 -12.00 1.10 3.37
N VAL A 195 -11.10 2.08 3.48
CA VAL A 195 -10.78 3.00 2.38
C VAL A 195 -9.92 2.30 1.34
N LEU A 196 -10.37 2.31 0.09
CA LEU A 196 -9.64 1.71 -1.03
C LEU A 196 -8.58 2.71 -1.53
N THR A 197 -7.32 2.43 -1.24
CA THR A 197 -6.17 3.19 -1.76
C THR A 197 -5.67 2.59 -3.08
N LEU A 198 -4.90 3.34 -3.89
CA LEU A 198 -4.31 2.79 -5.13
C LEU A 198 -3.45 1.53 -4.88
N PRO A 199 -2.54 1.50 -3.89
CA PRO A 199 -1.88 0.25 -3.51
C PRO A 199 -2.85 -0.82 -3.00
N GLY A 200 -3.95 -0.43 -2.33
CA GLY A 200 -5.00 -1.35 -1.88
C GLY A 200 -5.71 -2.06 -3.06
N ILE A 201 -6.03 -1.33 -4.11
CA ILE A 201 -6.56 -1.91 -5.36
C ILE A 201 -5.54 -2.91 -5.94
N ALA A 202 -4.27 -2.52 -6.02
CA ALA A 202 -3.20 -3.41 -6.47
C ALA A 202 -3.09 -4.67 -5.59
N GLY A 203 -3.31 -4.56 -4.28
CA GLY A 203 -3.39 -5.68 -3.35
C GLY A 203 -4.53 -6.65 -3.67
N ILE A 204 -5.74 -6.13 -3.96
CA ILE A 204 -6.88 -6.95 -4.38
C ILE A 204 -6.53 -7.71 -5.67
N ILE A 205 -5.98 -7.01 -6.66
CA ILE A 205 -5.67 -7.63 -7.95
C ILE A 205 -4.55 -8.67 -7.81
N LEU A 206 -3.54 -8.41 -6.99
CA LEU A 206 -2.50 -9.39 -6.67
C LEU A 206 -3.09 -10.64 -6.00
N THR A 207 -4.05 -10.46 -5.08
CA THR A 207 -4.70 -11.61 -4.42
C THR A 207 -5.52 -12.47 -5.38
N ILE A 208 -5.99 -11.95 -6.51
CA ILE A 208 -6.60 -12.76 -7.58
C ILE A 208 -5.57 -13.77 -8.12
N GLY A 209 -4.36 -13.31 -8.43
CA GLY A 209 -3.28 -14.20 -8.89
C GLY A 209 -2.92 -15.27 -7.85
N MET A 210 -2.83 -14.88 -6.58
CA MET A 210 -2.49 -15.78 -5.47
C MET A 210 -3.64 -16.70 -5.03
N SER A 211 -4.91 -16.28 -5.22
CA SER A 211 -6.07 -17.06 -4.78
C SER A 211 -6.26 -18.36 -5.58
N VAL A 212 -5.70 -18.40 -6.78
CA VAL A 212 -5.69 -19.60 -7.61
C VAL A 212 -4.67 -20.64 -7.12
N ASP A 213 -3.61 -20.19 -6.42
CA ASP A 213 -2.49 -21.03 -6.00
C ASP A 213 -2.93 -22.23 -5.14
N ALA A 214 -3.82 -22.00 -4.16
CA ALA A 214 -4.36 -23.08 -3.34
C ALA A 214 -5.10 -24.13 -4.17
N ASN A 215 -5.88 -23.71 -5.18
CA ASN A 215 -6.56 -24.63 -6.09
C ASN A 215 -5.57 -25.42 -6.95
N VAL A 216 -4.51 -24.77 -7.44
CA VAL A 216 -3.42 -25.41 -8.20
C VAL A 216 -2.76 -26.50 -7.37
N ILE A 217 -2.41 -26.23 -6.10
CA ILE A 217 -1.82 -27.24 -5.20
C ILE A 217 -2.74 -28.45 -5.03
N ILE A 218 -4.04 -28.20 -4.78
CA ILE A 218 -5.04 -29.25 -4.62
C ILE A 218 -5.17 -30.08 -5.90
N PHE A 219 -5.28 -29.43 -7.06
CA PHE A 219 -5.48 -30.11 -8.34
C PHE A 219 -4.26 -30.93 -8.75
N GLU A 220 -3.07 -30.39 -8.57
CA GLU A 220 -1.84 -31.17 -8.84
C GLU A 220 -1.74 -32.39 -7.90
N ARG A 221 -2.13 -32.25 -6.63
CA ARG A 221 -2.17 -33.37 -5.69
C ARG A 221 -3.21 -34.44 -6.10
N ILE A 222 -4.40 -34.01 -6.54
CA ILE A 222 -5.42 -34.95 -7.05
C ILE A 222 -4.92 -35.65 -8.31
N LYS A 223 -4.29 -34.93 -9.27
CA LYS A 223 -3.67 -35.52 -10.48
C LYS A 223 -2.64 -36.60 -10.11
N GLU A 224 -1.80 -36.31 -9.11
CA GLU A 224 -0.80 -37.28 -8.63
C GLU A 224 -1.45 -38.57 -8.09
N GLU A 225 -2.50 -38.45 -7.30
CA GLU A 225 -3.21 -39.58 -6.73
C GLU A 225 -3.98 -40.39 -7.81
N LEU A 226 -4.54 -39.71 -8.82
CA LEU A 226 -5.15 -40.35 -9.99
C LEU A 226 -4.10 -41.10 -10.82
N ASN A 227 -2.90 -40.53 -11.00
CA ASN A 227 -1.80 -41.21 -11.70
C ASN A 227 -1.27 -42.44 -10.95
N LYS A 228 -1.46 -42.53 -9.62
CA LYS A 228 -1.19 -43.71 -8.81
C LYS A 228 -2.30 -44.79 -8.91
N GLY A 229 -3.35 -44.55 -9.72
CA GLY A 229 -4.45 -45.46 -9.96
C GLY A 229 -5.60 -45.40 -8.95
N LYS A 230 -5.66 -44.37 -8.08
CA LYS A 230 -6.80 -44.17 -7.18
C LYS A 230 -8.04 -43.73 -7.93
N VAL A 231 -9.21 -44.19 -7.47
CA VAL A 231 -10.49 -43.71 -7.98
C VAL A 231 -10.73 -42.23 -7.66
N LEU A 232 -11.47 -41.54 -8.51
CA LEU A 232 -11.67 -40.09 -8.44
C LEU A 232 -12.07 -39.58 -7.04
N LYS A 233 -13.09 -40.21 -6.42
CA LYS A 233 -13.55 -39.81 -5.07
C LYS A 233 -12.46 -39.94 -4.00
N ALA A 234 -11.64 -41.00 -4.06
CA ALA A 234 -10.54 -41.19 -3.12
C ALA A 234 -9.41 -40.18 -3.36
N ALA A 235 -9.10 -39.86 -4.63
CA ALA A 235 -8.11 -38.87 -4.99
C ALA A 235 -8.55 -37.45 -4.53
N ILE A 236 -9.82 -37.07 -4.74
CA ILE A 236 -10.38 -35.80 -4.25
C ILE A 236 -10.28 -35.73 -2.71
N LYS A 237 -10.75 -36.75 -1.99
CA LYS A 237 -10.67 -36.80 -0.53
C LYS A 237 -9.23 -36.63 -0.03
N HIS A 238 -8.26 -37.23 -0.69
CA HIS A 238 -6.85 -37.12 -0.34
C HIS A 238 -6.32 -35.72 -0.66
N GLY A 239 -6.62 -35.14 -1.84
CA GLY A 239 -6.19 -33.82 -2.25
C GLY A 239 -6.59 -32.75 -1.25
N PHE A 240 -7.81 -32.79 -0.73
CA PHE A 240 -8.32 -31.86 0.29
C PHE A 240 -8.02 -32.27 1.74
N SER A 241 -7.09 -33.17 1.99
CA SER A 241 -6.73 -33.61 3.34
C SER A 241 -5.44 -32.94 3.84
N PHE A 242 -5.23 -32.95 5.16
CA PHE A 242 -3.98 -32.48 5.78
C PHE A 242 -2.75 -33.30 5.34
N LYS A 243 -2.94 -34.60 5.03
CA LYS A 243 -1.90 -35.47 4.48
C LYS A 243 -1.71 -35.26 2.97
N GLY A 244 -2.60 -34.53 2.33
CA GLY A 244 -2.55 -34.15 0.92
C GLY A 244 -1.97 -32.75 0.70
N ALA A 245 -2.83 -31.80 0.28
CA ALA A 245 -2.41 -30.44 -0.05
C ALA A 245 -2.60 -29.44 1.10
N LEU A 246 -3.55 -29.69 2.03
CA LEU A 246 -4.02 -28.68 2.99
C LEU A 246 -2.90 -28.17 3.92
N SER A 247 -2.00 -29.05 4.38
CA SER A 247 -0.86 -28.65 5.22
C SER A 247 0.03 -27.62 4.51
N ALA A 248 0.41 -27.91 3.26
CA ALA A 248 1.27 -27.03 2.48
C ALA A 248 0.59 -25.68 2.16
N ILE A 249 -0.73 -25.72 1.88
CA ILE A 249 -1.52 -24.50 1.63
C ILE A 249 -1.58 -23.61 2.87
N ILE A 250 -1.84 -24.18 4.04
CA ILE A 250 -1.87 -23.40 5.29
C ILE A 250 -0.50 -22.80 5.58
N ASP A 251 0.57 -23.57 5.48
CA ASP A 251 1.94 -23.09 5.73
C ASP A 251 2.31 -21.93 4.80
N ALA A 252 1.99 -22.04 3.52
CA ALA A 252 2.24 -21.03 2.51
C ALA A 252 1.44 -19.74 2.79
N ASN A 253 0.17 -19.87 3.14
CA ASN A 253 -0.67 -18.70 3.48
C ASN A 253 -0.27 -18.05 4.81
N ILE A 254 0.20 -18.82 5.80
CA ILE A 254 0.72 -18.26 7.07
C ILE A 254 1.96 -17.42 6.80
N THR A 255 2.90 -17.85 5.96
CA THR A 255 4.10 -17.05 5.66
C THR A 255 3.75 -15.71 5.02
N THR A 256 2.83 -15.70 4.06
CA THR A 256 2.37 -14.47 3.42
C THR A 256 1.53 -13.60 4.37
N MET A 257 0.72 -14.22 5.24
CA MET A 257 -0.02 -13.52 6.29
C MET A 257 0.90 -12.83 7.28
N LEU A 258 1.99 -13.48 7.72
CA LEU A 258 2.99 -12.89 8.62
C LEU A 258 3.62 -11.63 8.01
N THR A 259 3.97 -11.67 6.72
CA THR A 259 4.49 -10.48 6.02
C THR A 259 3.42 -9.39 5.88
N GLY A 260 2.16 -9.76 5.64
CA GLY A 260 1.02 -8.84 5.63
C GLY A 260 0.81 -8.13 6.99
N VAL A 261 0.91 -8.87 8.10
CA VAL A 261 0.83 -8.31 9.46
C VAL A 261 1.99 -7.33 9.71
N ILE A 262 3.22 -7.70 9.36
CA ILE A 262 4.39 -6.82 9.49
C ILE A 262 4.17 -5.54 8.69
N LEU A 263 3.70 -5.67 7.46
CA LEU A 263 3.40 -4.54 6.60
C LEU A 263 2.29 -3.64 7.18
N TYR A 264 1.28 -4.21 7.83
CA TYR A 264 0.23 -3.45 8.49
C TYR A 264 0.73 -2.69 9.73
N VAL A 265 1.62 -3.29 10.50
CA VAL A 265 2.19 -2.69 11.73
C VAL A 265 3.17 -1.56 11.40
N PHE A 266 4.06 -1.77 10.43
CA PHE A 266 5.12 -0.82 10.09
C PHE A 266 4.75 0.13 8.94
N GLY A 267 3.76 -0.19 8.14
CA GLY A 267 3.27 0.66 7.05
C GLY A 267 2.47 1.85 7.56
N THR A 268 2.42 2.91 6.76
CA THR A 268 1.60 4.10 7.01
C THR A 268 0.68 4.37 5.83
N GLY A 269 -0.38 5.18 6.02
CA GLY A 269 -1.26 5.65 4.96
C GLY A 269 -1.68 4.58 3.94
N PRO A 270 -1.38 4.79 2.64
CA PRO A 270 -1.80 3.89 1.56
C PRO A 270 -1.27 2.45 1.69
N VAL A 271 -0.10 2.26 2.33
CA VAL A 271 0.51 0.93 2.51
C VAL A 271 -0.26 0.08 3.51
N LYS A 272 -0.87 0.68 4.55
CA LYS A 272 -1.79 -0.05 5.44
C LYS A 272 -3.01 -0.57 4.69
N GLY A 273 -3.55 0.22 3.75
CA GLY A 273 -4.65 -0.21 2.89
C GLY A 273 -4.27 -1.45 2.06
N PHE A 274 -3.08 -1.44 1.45
CA PHE A 274 -2.56 -2.61 0.75
C PHE A 274 -2.41 -3.84 1.66
N ALA A 275 -1.80 -3.69 2.83
CA ALA A 275 -1.61 -4.78 3.78
C ALA A 275 -2.96 -5.38 4.23
N TYR A 276 -3.94 -4.53 4.50
CA TYR A 276 -5.28 -4.94 4.89
C TYR A 276 -5.97 -5.74 3.77
N THR A 277 -5.96 -5.23 2.53
CA THR A 277 -6.57 -5.93 1.39
C THR A 277 -5.87 -7.26 1.10
N LEU A 278 -4.55 -7.32 1.23
CA LEU A 278 -3.76 -8.55 1.09
C LEU A 278 -4.17 -9.59 2.15
N MET A 279 -4.25 -9.21 3.43
CA MET A 279 -4.63 -10.13 4.52
C MET A 279 -6.06 -10.65 4.35
N VAL A 280 -7.01 -9.77 4.05
CA VAL A 280 -8.41 -10.16 3.76
C VAL A 280 -8.44 -11.13 2.58
N GLY A 281 -7.72 -10.83 1.49
CA GLY A 281 -7.64 -11.67 0.31
C GLY A 281 -7.08 -13.06 0.59
N ILE A 282 -6.04 -13.18 1.43
CA ILE A 282 -5.47 -14.48 1.83
C ILE A 282 -6.49 -15.31 2.62
N ILE A 283 -7.18 -14.71 3.58
CA ILE A 283 -8.18 -15.43 4.40
C ILE A 283 -9.34 -15.91 3.53
N THR A 284 -9.87 -15.03 2.70
CA THR A 284 -11.03 -15.36 1.83
C THR A 284 -10.65 -16.37 0.74
N SER A 285 -9.43 -16.27 0.17
CA SER A 285 -8.95 -17.23 -0.83
C SER A 285 -8.76 -18.62 -0.25
N LEU A 286 -8.21 -18.72 0.96
CA LEU A 286 -8.10 -20.00 1.67
C LEU A 286 -9.47 -20.63 1.90
N PHE A 287 -10.44 -19.84 2.34
CA PHE A 287 -11.81 -20.32 2.55
C PHE A 287 -12.43 -20.81 1.23
N THR A 288 -12.37 -20.01 0.17
CA THR A 288 -13.01 -20.35 -1.10
C THR A 288 -12.36 -21.54 -1.78
N ALA A 289 -11.03 -21.66 -1.74
CA ALA A 289 -10.32 -22.81 -2.31
C ALA A 289 -10.62 -24.11 -1.55
N VAL A 290 -10.68 -24.08 -0.22
CA VAL A 290 -10.88 -25.29 0.58
C VAL A 290 -12.34 -25.70 0.66
N PHE A 291 -13.28 -24.74 0.78
CA PHE A 291 -14.71 -25.06 0.97
C PHE A 291 -15.52 -24.95 -0.33
N ILE A 292 -15.45 -23.84 -1.04
CA ILE A 292 -16.30 -23.61 -2.22
C ILE A 292 -15.86 -24.52 -3.39
N THR A 293 -14.57 -24.54 -3.71
CA THR A 293 -14.06 -25.43 -4.76
C THR A 293 -14.36 -26.89 -4.45
N ARG A 294 -14.16 -27.32 -3.20
CA ARG A 294 -14.47 -28.68 -2.77
C ARG A 294 -15.95 -29.01 -2.90
N LEU A 295 -16.84 -28.11 -2.46
CA LEU A 295 -18.28 -28.28 -2.57
C LEU A 295 -18.72 -28.52 -4.02
N LEU A 296 -18.21 -27.70 -4.95
CA LEU A 296 -18.52 -27.82 -6.37
C LEU A 296 -18.00 -29.12 -6.99
N ILE A 297 -16.77 -29.49 -6.66
CA ILE A 297 -16.14 -30.75 -7.13
C ILE A 297 -16.85 -31.97 -6.58
N ASP A 298 -17.15 -32.00 -5.28
CA ASP A 298 -17.86 -33.14 -4.63
C ASP A 298 -19.30 -33.23 -5.17
N TRP A 299 -20.00 -32.12 -5.35
CA TRP A 299 -21.33 -32.07 -5.95
C TRP A 299 -21.34 -32.71 -7.35
N TYR A 300 -20.38 -32.30 -8.21
CA TYR A 300 -20.28 -32.82 -9.57
C TYR A 300 -19.88 -34.32 -9.61
N ALA A 301 -18.91 -34.70 -8.79
CA ALA A 301 -18.45 -36.09 -8.70
C ALA A 301 -19.53 -37.06 -8.14
N ASN A 302 -20.40 -36.55 -7.24
CA ASN A 302 -21.50 -37.33 -6.67
C ASN A 302 -22.63 -37.61 -7.67
N GLN A 303 -22.74 -36.84 -8.77
CA GLN A 303 -23.66 -37.12 -9.88
C GLN A 303 -23.20 -38.31 -10.76
N GLY A 304 -22.12 -39.00 -10.40
CA GLY A 304 -21.56 -40.08 -11.21
C GLY A 304 -20.78 -39.62 -12.44
N LYS A 305 -20.57 -38.31 -12.60
CA LYS A 305 -19.85 -37.76 -13.72
C LYS A 305 -18.34 -37.81 -13.47
N SER A 306 -17.59 -38.38 -14.40
CA SER A 306 -16.13 -38.34 -14.39
C SER A 306 -15.63 -37.07 -15.08
N PHE A 307 -14.54 -36.50 -14.57
CA PHE A 307 -13.83 -35.41 -15.20
C PHE A 307 -12.33 -35.49 -14.90
N THR A 308 -11.55 -34.77 -15.69
CA THR A 308 -10.09 -34.74 -15.57
C THR A 308 -9.64 -33.39 -15.06
N PHE A 309 -8.48 -33.35 -14.40
CA PHE A 309 -7.81 -32.12 -13.94
C PHE A 309 -6.78 -31.63 -14.97
N ASN A 310 -7.03 -31.84 -16.24
CA ASN A 310 -6.23 -31.39 -17.36
C ASN A 310 -7.09 -31.38 -18.63
N THR A 311 -6.65 -30.64 -19.63
CA THR A 311 -7.19 -30.71 -20.99
C THR A 311 -6.40 -31.72 -21.83
N SER A 312 -6.87 -32.03 -23.04
CA SER A 312 -6.16 -32.88 -23.99
C SER A 312 -4.77 -32.33 -24.34
N ILE A 313 -4.61 -31.02 -24.35
CA ILE A 313 -3.36 -30.32 -24.68
C ILE A 313 -2.39 -30.38 -23.51
N THR A 314 -2.86 -30.11 -22.27
CA THR A 314 -2.01 -29.95 -21.09
C THR A 314 -1.71 -31.27 -20.36
N LYS A 315 -2.39 -32.34 -20.74
CA LYS A 315 -2.28 -33.69 -20.11
C LYS A 315 -0.83 -34.19 -19.99
N ASN A 316 0.00 -33.88 -20.96
CA ASN A 316 1.40 -34.37 -21.03
C ASN A 316 2.41 -33.30 -20.60
N TRP A 317 1.95 -32.07 -20.26
CA TRP A 317 2.83 -31.02 -19.81
C TRP A 317 3.42 -31.39 -18.45
N PHE A 318 4.71 -31.15 -18.29
CA PHE A 318 5.47 -31.47 -17.07
C PHE A 318 5.45 -32.96 -16.66
N LYS A 319 5.02 -33.87 -17.54
CA LYS A 319 5.03 -35.31 -17.26
C LYS A 319 6.44 -35.86 -17.43
N ASN A 320 6.93 -36.64 -16.45
CA ASN A 320 8.24 -37.28 -16.47
C ASN A 320 9.45 -36.33 -16.56
N ILE A 321 9.34 -35.11 -16.07
CA ILE A 321 10.49 -34.23 -15.96
C ILE A 321 11.40 -34.75 -14.86
N ASN A 322 12.67 -34.94 -15.20
CA ASN A 322 13.72 -35.35 -14.26
C ASN A 322 14.95 -34.44 -14.52
N ILE A 323 15.07 -33.39 -13.73
CA ILE A 323 16.14 -32.40 -13.84
C ILE A 323 17.07 -32.55 -12.65
N ASP A 324 18.38 -32.61 -12.90
CA ASP A 324 19.43 -32.59 -11.87
C ASP A 324 19.67 -31.14 -11.41
N PHE A 325 18.82 -30.59 -10.58
CA PHE A 325 18.95 -29.22 -10.05
C PHE A 325 20.21 -29.03 -9.23
N LEU A 326 20.50 -30.00 -8.36
CA LEU A 326 21.68 -29.94 -7.49
C LEU A 326 23.00 -29.98 -8.26
N LYS A 327 23.03 -30.61 -9.44
CA LYS A 327 24.19 -30.62 -10.31
C LYS A 327 24.47 -29.22 -10.88
N LYS A 328 23.42 -28.46 -11.17
CA LYS A 328 23.49 -27.10 -11.74
C LYS A 328 23.68 -25.99 -10.69
N ARG A 329 23.61 -26.31 -9.37
CA ARG A 329 23.63 -25.31 -8.30
C ARG A 329 24.85 -24.39 -8.29
N LYS A 330 26.04 -24.91 -8.65
CA LYS A 330 27.26 -24.09 -8.72
C LYS A 330 27.17 -23.01 -9.78
N ILE A 331 26.56 -23.31 -10.92
CA ILE A 331 26.31 -22.34 -12.00
C ILE A 331 25.32 -21.28 -11.50
N ALA A 332 24.23 -21.72 -10.83
CA ALA A 332 23.25 -20.80 -10.26
C ALA A 332 23.89 -19.85 -9.24
N TYR A 333 24.73 -20.36 -8.32
CA TYR A 333 25.44 -19.51 -7.35
C TYR A 333 26.37 -18.49 -8.02
N VAL A 334 27.08 -18.88 -9.09
CA VAL A 334 27.97 -17.99 -9.83
C VAL A 334 27.15 -16.91 -10.55
N VAL A 335 26.08 -17.29 -11.25
CA VAL A 335 25.20 -16.34 -11.96
C VAL A 335 24.58 -15.35 -10.98
N SER A 336 23.98 -15.83 -9.89
CA SER A 336 23.41 -14.97 -8.86
C SER A 336 24.49 -14.07 -8.21
N GLY A 337 25.67 -14.62 -7.94
CA GLY A 337 26.80 -13.87 -7.38
C GLY A 337 27.24 -12.72 -8.29
N ILE A 338 27.31 -12.96 -9.60
CA ILE A 338 27.64 -11.92 -10.59
C ILE A 338 26.57 -10.81 -10.59
N PHE A 339 25.27 -11.18 -10.67
CA PHE A 339 24.20 -10.20 -10.64
C PHE A 339 24.19 -9.36 -9.37
N ILE A 340 24.36 -10.01 -8.21
CA ILE A 340 24.44 -9.31 -6.92
C ILE A 340 25.67 -8.39 -6.87
N THR A 341 26.81 -8.83 -7.36
CA THR A 341 28.04 -8.00 -7.36
C THR A 341 27.87 -6.77 -8.25
N ILE A 342 27.31 -6.94 -9.46
CA ILE A 342 26.98 -5.82 -10.35
C ILE A 342 25.97 -4.89 -9.69
N GLY A 343 24.93 -5.45 -9.03
CA GLY A 343 23.94 -4.69 -8.32
C GLY A 343 24.51 -3.87 -7.16
N ILE A 344 25.35 -4.48 -6.33
CA ILE A 344 26.07 -3.78 -5.25
C ILE A 344 26.95 -2.67 -5.83
N GLY A 345 27.70 -2.93 -6.91
CA GLY A 345 28.47 -1.92 -7.60
C GLY A 345 27.61 -0.74 -8.08
N SER A 346 26.41 -1.04 -8.64
CA SER A 346 25.45 -0.02 -9.06
C SER A 346 24.91 0.78 -7.87
N LEU A 347 24.62 0.14 -6.74
CA LEU A 347 24.17 0.84 -5.53
C LEU A 347 25.17 1.90 -5.05
N PHE A 348 26.48 1.65 -5.21
CA PHE A 348 27.52 2.63 -4.88
C PHE A 348 27.72 3.71 -5.95
N THR A 349 27.51 3.39 -7.23
CA THR A 349 27.79 4.33 -8.34
C THR A 349 26.56 5.12 -8.77
N ASN A 350 25.42 4.47 -8.94
CA ASN A 350 24.17 5.08 -9.39
C ASN A 350 23.25 5.46 -8.23
N GLY A 351 23.43 4.84 -7.04
CA GLY A 351 22.54 4.99 -5.91
C GLY A 351 21.14 4.40 -6.15
N LEU A 352 20.20 4.86 -5.36
CA LEU A 352 18.77 4.57 -5.46
C LEU A 352 18.00 5.87 -5.61
N ASN A 353 16.91 5.85 -6.35
CA ASN A 353 16.01 6.99 -6.48
C ASN A 353 15.03 7.01 -5.31
N TYR A 354 15.36 7.77 -4.25
CA TYR A 354 14.52 7.88 -3.07
C TYR A 354 13.41 8.91 -3.26
N GLY A 355 12.16 8.50 -2.96
CA GLY A 355 11.00 9.38 -2.91
C GLY A 355 10.95 10.28 -1.69
N VAL A 356 10.01 11.22 -1.72
CA VAL A 356 9.78 12.15 -0.60
C VAL A 356 9.49 11.45 0.72
N ASP A 357 8.93 10.24 0.68
CA ASP A 357 8.72 9.39 1.86
C ASP A 357 10.02 9.10 2.64
N PHE A 358 11.18 9.11 1.96
CA PHE A 358 12.49 8.77 2.51
C PHE A 358 13.46 9.94 2.65
N VAL A 359 13.21 11.03 1.94
CA VAL A 359 14.11 12.21 1.94
C VAL A 359 13.45 13.48 2.45
N GLY A 360 12.15 13.43 2.68
CA GLY A 360 11.34 14.61 2.94
C GLY A 360 11.22 15.52 1.71
N GLY A 361 10.23 16.37 1.67
CA GLY A 361 10.03 17.31 0.57
C GLY A 361 8.57 17.49 0.18
N ARG A 362 8.39 18.27 -0.88
CA ARG A 362 7.09 18.48 -1.54
C ARG A 362 7.18 18.01 -2.98
N THR A 363 6.22 17.18 -3.39
CA THR A 363 6.08 16.69 -4.76
C THR A 363 4.77 17.20 -5.33
N TYR A 364 4.83 17.72 -6.56
CA TYR A 364 3.66 18.14 -7.34
C TYR A 364 3.63 17.37 -8.65
N ILE A 365 2.46 16.83 -9.03
CA ILE A 365 2.20 16.33 -10.37
C ILE A 365 1.48 17.45 -11.11
N VAL A 366 2.13 17.99 -12.13
CA VAL A 366 1.62 19.11 -12.93
C VAL A 366 1.36 18.63 -14.35
N LYS A 367 0.16 18.90 -14.86
CA LYS A 367 -0.22 18.67 -16.26
C LYS A 367 -0.07 19.99 -17.03
N PHE A 368 0.44 19.88 -18.25
CA PHE A 368 0.60 20.96 -19.22
C PHE A 368 -0.23 20.68 -20.46
N ASP A 369 -0.58 21.71 -21.23
CA ASP A 369 -1.32 21.55 -22.50
C ASP A 369 -0.51 20.84 -23.56
N LYS A 370 0.83 20.96 -23.49
CA LYS A 370 1.76 20.41 -24.48
C LYS A 370 2.84 19.58 -23.79
N ALA A 371 3.44 18.68 -24.54
CA ALA A 371 4.63 17.97 -24.10
C ALA A 371 5.72 18.97 -23.70
N THR A 372 6.22 18.86 -22.46
CA THR A 372 7.13 19.82 -21.85
C THR A 372 8.41 19.09 -21.41
N ASN A 373 9.56 19.73 -21.71
CA ASN A 373 10.86 19.14 -21.37
C ASN A 373 11.15 19.28 -19.87
N PRO A 374 11.39 18.20 -19.13
CA PRO A 374 11.68 18.25 -17.69
C PRO A 374 12.91 19.10 -17.34
N THR A 375 13.95 19.08 -18.17
CA THR A 375 15.20 19.81 -17.93
C THR A 375 14.97 21.32 -18.02
N ASP A 376 14.17 21.78 -18.98
CA ASP A 376 13.87 23.19 -19.15
C ASP A 376 13.05 23.71 -17.97
N VAL A 377 12.07 22.94 -17.52
CA VAL A 377 11.26 23.25 -16.33
C VAL A 377 12.12 23.30 -15.06
N ALA A 378 13.02 22.32 -14.88
CA ALA A 378 13.92 22.31 -13.72
C ALA A 378 14.82 23.57 -13.70
N ASN A 379 15.34 23.98 -14.85
CA ASN A 379 16.17 25.18 -14.98
C ASN A 379 15.36 26.45 -14.69
N THR A 380 14.13 26.55 -15.19
CA THR A 380 13.25 27.70 -14.96
C THR A 380 12.88 27.84 -13.47
N LEU A 381 12.65 26.72 -12.79
CA LEU A 381 12.28 26.70 -11.38
C LEU A 381 13.49 26.86 -10.43
N LYS A 382 14.72 26.77 -10.93
CA LYS A 382 15.93 26.85 -10.11
C LYS A 382 16.02 28.16 -9.35
N ASP A 383 15.73 29.28 -10.02
CA ASP A 383 15.82 30.61 -9.42
C ASP A 383 14.69 30.84 -8.40
N ALA A 384 13.51 30.26 -8.65
CA ALA A 384 12.36 30.36 -7.76
C ALA A 384 12.53 29.55 -6.45
N PHE A 385 13.20 28.39 -6.51
CA PHE A 385 13.40 27.51 -5.35
C PHE A 385 14.84 27.56 -4.79
N GLU A 386 15.67 28.52 -5.18
CA GLU A 386 17.07 28.66 -4.76
C GLU A 386 17.95 27.45 -5.10
N SER A 387 17.35 26.37 -5.56
CA SER A 387 17.99 25.14 -6.02
C SER A 387 17.12 24.49 -7.09
N ALA A 388 17.74 23.80 -8.06
CA ALA A 388 16.97 23.10 -9.09
C ALA A 388 16.12 21.98 -8.47
N PRO A 389 14.79 22.00 -8.63
CA PRO A 389 13.95 20.89 -8.21
C PRO A 389 14.23 19.67 -9.09
N GLU A 390 13.95 18.50 -8.56
CA GLU A 390 13.94 17.28 -9.36
C GLU A 390 12.68 17.24 -10.23
N VAL A 391 12.84 17.23 -11.55
CA VAL A 391 11.73 17.22 -12.50
C VAL A 391 11.83 15.99 -13.40
N LYS A 392 10.78 15.19 -13.43
CA LYS A 392 10.69 13.96 -14.24
C LYS A 392 9.37 13.91 -14.99
N THR A 393 9.35 13.27 -16.15
CA THR A 393 8.11 12.94 -16.84
C THR A 393 7.29 11.94 -16.02
N TYR A 394 5.98 12.14 -15.94
CA TYR A 394 5.07 11.30 -15.18
C TYR A 394 3.92 10.81 -16.08
N GLY A 395 4.03 9.61 -16.58
CA GLY A 395 3.05 9.00 -17.49
C GLY A 395 3.08 9.62 -18.88
N GLU A 396 2.34 10.70 -19.10
CA GLU A 396 2.28 11.39 -20.38
C GLU A 396 3.42 12.42 -20.53
N ALA A 397 3.84 12.70 -21.77
CA ALA A 397 4.87 13.71 -22.02
C ALA A 397 4.44 15.14 -21.62
N SER A 398 3.14 15.36 -21.43
CA SER A 398 2.55 16.60 -20.91
C SER A 398 2.37 16.61 -19.39
N GLN A 399 2.81 15.58 -18.67
CA GLN A 399 2.74 15.53 -17.21
C GLN A 399 4.14 15.46 -16.62
N LEU A 400 4.43 16.32 -15.66
CA LEU A 400 5.70 16.35 -14.95
C LEU A 400 5.49 16.17 -13.44
N LYS A 401 6.37 15.36 -12.83
CA LYS A 401 6.53 15.23 -11.39
C LYS A 401 7.66 16.16 -10.97
N ILE A 402 7.34 17.15 -10.16
CA ILE A 402 8.25 18.19 -9.67
C ILE A 402 8.43 17.99 -8.18
N THR A 403 9.64 17.72 -7.73
CA THR A 403 9.97 17.48 -6.31
C THR A 403 10.95 18.53 -5.83
N THR A 404 10.62 19.21 -4.73
CA THR A 404 11.44 20.25 -4.12
C THR A 404 11.56 20.06 -2.61
N LYS A 405 12.71 20.46 -2.04
CA LYS A 405 12.94 20.56 -0.59
C LYS A 405 12.91 22.01 -0.09
N TYR A 406 12.54 22.94 -0.94
CA TYR A 406 12.50 24.36 -0.59
C TYR A 406 11.65 24.59 0.66
N LYS A 407 12.22 25.21 1.67
CA LYS A 407 11.59 25.55 2.95
C LYS A 407 10.85 24.36 3.61
N ILE A 408 11.37 23.15 3.50
CA ILE A 408 10.70 21.97 4.05
C ILE A 408 10.79 21.91 5.59
N GLU A 409 11.78 22.58 6.18
CA GLU A 409 11.97 22.67 7.63
C GLU A 409 11.15 23.83 8.26
N GLU A 410 10.60 24.73 7.45
CA GLU A 410 9.71 25.79 7.95
C GLU A 410 8.29 25.24 8.12
N GLU A 411 7.74 25.44 9.33
CA GLU A 411 6.39 25.00 9.69
C GLU A 411 5.34 26.05 9.29
N GLY A 412 4.13 25.60 9.00
CA GLY A 412 2.96 26.43 8.75
C GLY A 412 2.38 26.33 7.35
N ASN A 413 1.07 26.50 7.23
CA ASN A 413 0.33 26.42 5.97
C ASN A 413 0.73 27.55 5.00
N HIS A 414 1.17 28.71 5.51
CA HIS A 414 1.61 29.83 4.70
C HIS A 414 2.83 29.48 3.82
N VAL A 415 3.69 28.55 4.25
CA VAL A 415 4.84 28.10 3.47
C VAL A 415 4.38 27.28 2.26
N ASP A 416 3.35 26.44 2.44
CA ASP A 416 2.80 25.64 1.35
C ASP A 416 2.16 26.52 0.28
N ASP A 417 1.53 27.62 0.68
CA ASP A 417 0.99 28.62 -0.24
C ASP A 417 2.11 29.38 -0.97
N GLN A 418 3.17 29.80 -0.27
CA GLN A 418 4.34 30.41 -0.89
C GLN A 418 5.00 29.50 -1.94
N VAL A 419 5.19 28.22 -1.61
CA VAL A 419 5.78 27.25 -2.54
C VAL A 419 4.88 27.07 -3.78
N ARG A 420 3.57 27.05 -3.59
CA ARG A 420 2.60 26.98 -4.71
C ARG A 420 2.68 28.21 -5.59
N ASP A 421 2.76 29.40 -5.00
CA ASP A 421 2.83 30.68 -5.72
C ASP A 421 4.14 30.78 -6.53
N LEU A 422 5.26 30.34 -5.94
CA LEU A 422 6.54 30.25 -6.63
C LEU A 422 6.48 29.25 -7.78
N LEU A 423 5.84 28.08 -7.57
CA LEU A 423 5.66 27.07 -8.59
C LEU A 423 4.80 27.62 -9.76
N PHE A 424 3.67 28.26 -9.46
CA PHE A 424 2.81 28.88 -10.45
C PHE A 424 3.55 29.96 -11.27
N ASN A 425 4.22 30.87 -10.59
CA ASN A 425 4.95 31.95 -11.23
C ASN A 425 6.10 31.43 -12.10
N GLY A 426 6.85 30.47 -11.62
CA GLY A 426 7.93 29.83 -12.36
C GLY A 426 7.45 29.03 -13.58
N LEU A 427 6.25 28.46 -13.51
CA LEU A 427 5.67 27.69 -14.60
C LEU A 427 4.79 28.50 -15.57
N LYS A 428 4.57 29.78 -15.32
CA LYS A 428 3.63 30.62 -16.08
C LYS A 428 3.84 30.60 -17.60
N SER A 429 5.07 30.47 -18.07
CA SER A 429 5.41 30.37 -19.49
C SER A 429 5.03 29.03 -20.15
N TYR A 430 4.76 28.01 -19.36
CA TYR A 430 4.37 26.66 -19.81
C TYR A 430 2.88 26.37 -19.64
N LEU A 431 2.16 27.26 -18.93
CA LEU A 431 0.74 27.14 -18.66
C LEU A 431 -0.10 27.87 -19.72
N PRO A 432 -1.38 27.53 -19.88
CA PRO A 432 -2.29 28.23 -20.77
C PRO A 432 -2.34 29.74 -20.48
N GLU A 433 -2.45 30.54 -21.53
CA GLU A 433 -2.64 32.00 -21.39
C GLU A 433 -3.90 32.31 -20.59
N GLY A 434 -3.77 33.17 -19.58
CA GLY A 434 -4.89 33.59 -18.72
C GLY A 434 -5.22 32.63 -17.57
N MET A 435 -4.47 31.55 -17.38
CA MET A 435 -4.66 30.69 -16.21
C MET A 435 -4.40 31.46 -14.92
N THR A 436 -5.33 31.40 -13.97
CA THR A 436 -5.20 32.02 -12.64
C THR A 436 -4.57 31.06 -11.64
N LEU A 437 -4.03 31.59 -10.54
CA LEU A 437 -3.52 30.78 -9.43
C LEU A 437 -4.58 29.85 -8.85
N GLU A 438 -5.84 30.29 -8.79
CA GLU A 438 -6.96 29.48 -8.34
C GLU A 438 -7.18 28.25 -9.22
N GLN A 439 -7.14 28.45 -10.54
CA GLN A 439 -7.25 27.35 -11.50
C GLN A 439 -6.04 26.41 -11.49
N PHE A 440 -4.92 26.83 -10.95
CA PHE A 440 -3.71 26.01 -10.84
C PHE A 440 -3.74 25.06 -9.62
N LYS A 441 -4.63 25.27 -8.66
CA LYS A 441 -4.75 24.44 -7.45
C LYS A 441 -5.17 22.99 -7.76
N VAL A 442 -4.79 22.06 -6.87
CA VAL A 442 -5.15 20.61 -6.97
C VAL A 442 -6.66 20.38 -6.87
N ASP A 443 -7.29 21.12 -5.99
CA ASP A 443 -8.70 21.00 -5.60
C ASP A 443 -9.65 21.85 -6.46
N PHE A 444 -9.16 22.37 -7.57
CA PHE A 444 -9.98 23.14 -8.49
C PHE A 444 -11.11 22.28 -9.10
N GLU A 445 -12.34 22.70 -8.85
CA GLU A 445 -13.55 22.12 -9.42
C GLU A 445 -13.83 22.74 -10.80
N GLY A 446 -13.57 22.01 -11.85
CA GLY A 446 -13.82 22.49 -13.22
C GLY A 446 -13.10 21.67 -14.27
N ASP A 447 -13.52 21.83 -15.52
CA ASP A 447 -12.86 21.18 -16.65
C ASP A 447 -11.60 21.98 -17.02
N ARG A 448 -10.42 21.39 -16.76
CA ARG A 448 -9.13 22.01 -17.04
C ARG A 448 -8.18 21.05 -17.74
N THR A 449 -7.42 21.59 -18.66
CA THR A 449 -6.42 20.85 -19.45
C THR A 449 -5.03 20.88 -18.79
N ALA A 450 -4.76 21.84 -17.91
CA ALA A 450 -3.46 22.03 -17.25
C ALA A 450 -3.61 22.40 -15.76
N GLY A 451 -2.53 22.32 -15.00
CA GLY A 451 -2.45 22.67 -13.57
C GLY A 451 -1.98 21.52 -12.68
N VAL A 452 -1.94 21.76 -11.37
CA VAL A 452 -1.53 20.74 -10.39
C VAL A 452 -2.62 19.68 -10.25
N GLN A 453 -2.24 18.43 -10.43
CA GLN A 453 -3.14 17.28 -10.31
C GLN A 453 -2.98 16.53 -8.99
N SER A 454 -1.80 16.61 -8.37
CA SER A 454 -1.53 15.99 -7.06
C SER A 454 -0.44 16.75 -6.34
N LYS A 455 -0.52 16.78 -5.02
CA LYS A 455 0.55 17.27 -4.13
C LYS A 455 0.78 16.30 -2.99
N ILE A 456 2.03 16.07 -2.64
CA ILE A 456 2.47 15.27 -1.50
C ILE A 456 3.49 16.10 -0.72
N LYS A 457 3.31 16.16 0.60
CA LYS A 457 4.27 16.75 1.54
C LYS A 457 4.65 15.73 2.59
N VAL A 458 5.94 15.58 2.85
CA VAL A 458 6.49 14.76 3.94
C VAL A 458 7.59 15.54 4.62
N GLU A 459 7.49 15.71 5.92
CA GLU A 459 8.53 16.35 6.72
C GLU A 459 9.77 15.47 6.88
N PRO A 460 10.99 16.04 6.99
CA PRO A 460 12.23 15.27 7.08
C PRO A 460 12.29 14.30 8.29
N THR A 461 11.73 14.71 9.43
CA THR A 461 11.66 13.90 10.65
C THR A 461 10.87 12.61 10.42
N ILE A 462 9.73 12.74 9.73
CA ILE A 462 8.86 11.61 9.37
C ILE A 462 9.50 10.73 8.31
N ALA A 463 10.18 11.33 7.33
CA ALA A 463 10.92 10.58 6.33
C ALA A 463 12.01 9.68 6.98
N ASP A 464 12.72 10.20 7.97
CA ASP A 464 13.70 9.41 8.74
C ASP A 464 13.05 8.30 9.56
N ASP A 465 11.89 8.53 10.16
CA ASP A 465 11.16 7.52 10.91
C ASP A 465 10.61 6.41 9.99
N ILE A 466 10.07 6.78 8.83
CA ILE A 466 9.63 5.82 7.79
C ILE A 466 10.81 4.96 7.34
N LYS A 467 11.97 5.57 7.10
CA LYS A 467 13.20 4.88 6.69
C LYS A 467 13.69 3.87 7.73
N LYS A 468 13.71 4.26 9.00
CA LYS A 468 14.04 3.36 10.12
C LYS A 468 13.02 2.22 10.25
N ALA A 469 11.72 2.55 10.19
CA ALA A 469 10.65 1.57 10.24
C ALA A 469 10.73 0.56 9.10
N ALA A 470 11.03 1.00 7.87
CA ALA A 470 11.24 0.13 6.71
C ALA A 470 12.40 -0.85 6.92
N GLY A 471 13.53 -0.37 7.47
CA GLY A 471 14.66 -1.23 7.82
C GLY A 471 14.28 -2.30 8.85
N TRP A 472 13.60 -1.91 9.93
CA TRP A 472 13.11 -2.84 10.95
C TRP A 472 12.06 -3.82 10.42
N ALA A 473 11.18 -3.38 9.52
CA ALA A 473 10.17 -4.24 8.88
C ALA A 473 10.84 -5.36 8.05
N ILE A 474 11.85 -5.02 7.24
CA ILE A 474 12.57 -6.00 6.42
C ILE A 474 13.34 -6.98 7.33
N LEU A 475 14.12 -6.50 8.29
CA LEU A 475 14.88 -7.36 9.20
C LEU A 475 13.95 -8.22 10.06
N GLY A 476 12.87 -7.62 10.57
CA GLY A 476 11.86 -8.31 11.35
C GLY A 476 11.16 -9.40 10.55
N SER A 477 10.84 -9.14 9.28
CA SER A 477 10.22 -10.15 8.41
C SER A 477 11.14 -11.34 8.18
N LEU A 478 12.42 -11.12 7.92
CA LEU A 478 13.41 -12.19 7.76
C LEU A 478 13.54 -13.03 9.04
N LEU A 479 13.57 -12.38 10.21
CA LEU A 479 13.64 -13.07 11.51
C LEU A 479 12.37 -13.89 11.79
N VAL A 480 11.20 -13.30 11.62
CA VAL A 480 9.90 -13.98 11.86
C VAL A 480 9.76 -15.19 10.95
N VAL A 481 10.13 -15.03 9.68
CA VAL A 481 10.13 -16.12 8.71
C VAL A 481 11.13 -17.21 9.09
N PHE A 482 12.35 -16.83 9.48
CA PHE A 482 13.35 -17.80 9.95
C PHE A 482 12.82 -18.63 11.11
N LEU A 483 12.23 -17.98 12.12
CA LEU A 483 11.67 -18.64 13.28
C LEU A 483 10.47 -19.53 12.94
N TYR A 484 9.57 -19.05 12.06
CA TYR A 484 8.44 -19.85 11.60
C TYR A 484 8.89 -21.15 10.90
N ILE A 485 9.83 -21.05 9.96
CA ILE A 485 10.35 -22.21 9.22
C ILE A 485 11.12 -23.14 10.18
N LEU A 486 11.88 -22.58 11.13
CA LEU A 486 12.56 -23.36 12.16
C LEU A 486 11.59 -24.19 13.00
N PHE A 487 10.51 -23.58 13.45
CA PHE A 487 9.46 -24.25 14.21
C PHE A 487 8.74 -25.33 13.38
N ARG A 488 8.43 -25.00 12.13
CA ARG A 488 7.66 -25.85 11.21
C ARG A 488 8.43 -27.08 10.75
N PHE A 489 9.70 -26.93 10.39
CA PHE A 489 10.54 -28.02 9.85
C PHE A 489 11.48 -28.63 10.89
N ARG A 490 11.64 -28.00 12.05
CA ARG A 490 12.49 -28.45 13.16
C ARG A 490 13.96 -28.69 12.79
N LYS A 491 14.43 -28.11 11.69
CA LYS A 491 15.81 -28.19 11.20
C LYS A 491 16.23 -26.82 10.67
N TRP A 492 17.24 -26.21 11.26
CA TRP A 492 17.70 -24.86 10.92
C TRP A 492 18.21 -24.72 9.48
N GLN A 493 18.59 -25.82 8.82
CA GLN A 493 19.05 -25.82 7.43
C GLN A 493 17.94 -25.39 6.46
N TYR A 494 16.69 -25.74 6.74
CA TYR A 494 15.53 -25.27 5.98
C TYR A 494 15.33 -23.78 6.14
N SER A 495 15.43 -23.28 7.37
CA SER A 495 15.31 -21.84 7.65
C SER A 495 16.43 -21.03 6.98
N LEU A 496 17.66 -21.52 7.07
CA LEU A 496 18.79 -20.87 6.42
C LEU A 496 18.63 -20.83 4.89
N GLY A 497 18.20 -21.94 4.27
CA GLY A 497 17.94 -21.99 2.83
C GLY A 497 16.88 -21.00 2.39
N ALA A 498 15.77 -20.93 3.12
CA ALA A 498 14.67 -20.01 2.84
C ALA A 498 15.07 -18.53 2.99
N VAL A 499 15.70 -18.17 4.13
CA VAL A 499 16.13 -16.78 4.36
C VAL A 499 17.22 -16.35 3.36
N ALA A 500 18.13 -17.23 3.02
CA ALA A 500 19.15 -16.93 2.02
C ALA A 500 18.54 -16.67 0.62
N ALA A 501 17.48 -17.41 0.25
CA ALA A 501 16.77 -17.17 -1.00
C ALA A 501 16.03 -15.84 -0.98
N VAL A 502 15.31 -15.53 0.10
CA VAL A 502 14.60 -14.25 0.24
C VAL A 502 15.58 -13.08 0.23
N PHE A 503 16.70 -13.18 0.95
CA PHE A 503 17.74 -12.15 0.95
C PHE A 503 18.32 -11.94 -0.45
N HIS A 504 18.58 -13.02 -1.18
CA HIS A 504 18.97 -12.97 -2.59
C HIS A 504 17.94 -12.22 -3.44
N ASP A 505 16.65 -12.52 -3.28
CA ASP A 505 15.57 -11.93 -4.07
C ASP A 505 15.46 -10.43 -3.83
N VAL A 506 15.51 -10.00 -2.56
CA VAL A 506 15.52 -8.59 -2.18
C VAL A 506 16.71 -7.85 -2.80
N LEU A 507 17.92 -8.45 -2.72
CA LEU A 507 19.11 -7.85 -3.32
C LEU A 507 19.00 -7.70 -4.84
N ILE A 508 18.45 -8.68 -5.53
CA ILE A 508 18.27 -8.60 -7.00
C ILE A 508 17.24 -7.51 -7.36
N VAL A 509 16.13 -7.39 -6.63
CA VAL A 509 15.15 -6.31 -6.87
C VAL A 509 15.81 -4.94 -6.68
N LEU A 510 16.54 -4.73 -5.57
CA LEU A 510 17.30 -3.50 -5.32
C LEU A 510 18.34 -3.22 -6.40
N ALA A 511 19.05 -4.26 -6.85
CA ALA A 511 20.04 -4.16 -7.92
C ALA A 511 19.41 -3.67 -9.24
N ILE A 512 18.27 -4.24 -9.62
CA ILE A 512 17.55 -3.85 -10.84
C ILE A 512 17.04 -2.40 -10.72
N PHE A 513 16.51 -2.01 -9.58
CA PHE A 513 16.09 -0.62 -9.36
C PHE A 513 17.28 0.34 -9.47
N SER A 514 18.43 0.02 -8.85
CA SER A 514 19.64 0.84 -8.95
C SER A 514 20.21 0.94 -10.37
N LEU A 515 20.14 -0.16 -11.15
CA LEU A 515 20.68 -0.18 -12.51
C LEU A 515 19.83 0.59 -13.51
N PHE A 516 18.49 0.53 -13.36
CA PHE A 516 17.58 0.92 -14.43
C PHE A 516 16.74 2.17 -14.18
N TRP A 517 16.75 2.76 -12.98
CA TRP A 517 15.89 3.92 -12.68
C TRP A 517 16.15 5.16 -13.55
N LYS A 518 17.34 5.29 -14.16
CA LYS A 518 17.69 6.35 -15.11
C LYS A 518 17.33 6.03 -16.57
N VAL A 519 17.01 4.77 -16.86
CA VAL A 519 16.90 4.25 -18.23
C VAL A 519 15.44 3.95 -18.59
N LEU A 520 14.69 3.39 -17.65
CA LEU A 520 13.30 2.98 -17.91
C LEU A 520 12.35 4.19 -17.92
N PRO A 521 11.33 4.18 -18.82
CA PRO A 521 10.47 5.33 -19.07
C PRO A 521 9.31 5.47 -18.06
N PHE A 522 9.42 4.90 -16.86
CA PHE A 522 8.44 5.02 -15.79
C PHE A 522 9.12 5.27 -14.45
N ASP A 523 8.36 5.77 -13.49
CA ASP A 523 8.91 6.11 -12.18
C ASP A 523 9.31 4.86 -11.39
N MET A 524 10.59 4.77 -11.03
CA MET A 524 11.18 3.71 -10.21
C MET A 524 11.64 4.27 -8.85
N GLU A 525 10.79 5.07 -8.26
CA GLU A 525 11.09 5.69 -6.97
C GLU A 525 10.95 4.70 -5.82
N ILE A 526 11.88 4.80 -4.88
CA ILE A 526 11.85 4.03 -3.63
C ILE A 526 11.09 4.84 -2.60
N GLY A 527 9.82 4.54 -2.45
CA GLY A 527 8.92 5.06 -1.45
C GLY A 527 8.34 3.95 -0.58
N GLN A 528 7.33 4.27 0.22
CA GLN A 528 6.64 3.29 1.05
C GLN A 528 6.03 2.14 0.23
N SER A 529 5.48 2.43 -0.95
CA SER A 529 4.92 1.41 -1.85
C SER A 529 5.99 0.40 -2.30
N PHE A 530 7.23 0.85 -2.55
CA PHE A 530 8.33 -0.07 -2.87
C PHE A 530 8.66 -1.02 -1.72
N ILE A 531 8.64 -0.52 -0.47
CA ILE A 531 8.84 -1.39 0.71
C ILE A 531 7.71 -2.42 0.82
N ALA A 532 6.46 -2.00 0.52
CA ALA A 532 5.34 -2.94 0.43
C ALA A 532 5.58 -4.03 -0.62
N ALA A 533 6.13 -3.68 -1.80
CA ALA A 533 6.50 -4.65 -2.81
C ALA A 533 7.57 -5.62 -2.30
N ILE A 534 8.65 -5.13 -1.69
CA ILE A 534 9.71 -5.98 -1.13
C ILE A 534 9.17 -6.96 -0.11
N LEU A 535 8.37 -6.50 0.86
CA LEU A 535 7.78 -7.38 1.88
C LEU A 535 6.80 -8.40 1.26
N THR A 536 6.08 -8.00 0.22
CA THR A 536 5.20 -8.91 -0.52
C THR A 536 6.00 -9.97 -1.27
N VAL A 537 7.12 -9.59 -1.91
CA VAL A 537 8.05 -10.53 -2.56
C VAL A 537 8.63 -11.52 -1.56
N VAL A 538 8.99 -11.06 -0.36
CA VAL A 538 9.42 -11.94 0.75
C VAL A 538 8.37 -13.01 1.04
N GLY A 539 7.09 -12.61 1.21
CA GLY A 539 6.00 -13.55 1.45
C GLY A 539 5.75 -14.51 0.29
N TYR A 540 5.75 -13.99 -0.93
CA TYR A 540 5.50 -14.77 -2.14
C TYR A 540 6.61 -15.78 -2.44
N SER A 541 7.87 -15.38 -2.39
CA SER A 541 9.02 -16.27 -2.63
C SER A 541 9.06 -17.43 -1.65
N LEU A 542 8.63 -17.19 -0.40
CA LEU A 542 8.53 -18.23 0.61
C LEU A 542 7.44 -19.26 0.35
N ASN A 543 6.34 -18.86 -0.30
CA ASN A 543 5.25 -19.76 -0.63
C ASN A 543 5.77 -21.00 -1.41
N ASP A 544 6.48 -20.77 -2.52
CA ASP A 544 7.07 -21.85 -3.30
C ASP A 544 8.13 -22.63 -2.53
N THR A 545 9.00 -21.92 -1.80
CA THR A 545 10.07 -22.55 -1.00
C THR A 545 9.52 -23.49 0.05
N VAL A 546 8.48 -23.08 0.79
CA VAL A 546 7.84 -23.90 1.85
C VAL A 546 7.23 -25.17 1.28
N VAL A 547 6.55 -25.08 0.13
CA VAL A 547 5.93 -26.26 -0.48
C VAL A 547 6.97 -27.22 -1.06
N ILE A 548 8.05 -26.70 -1.65
CA ILE A 548 9.17 -27.55 -2.07
C ILE A 548 9.79 -28.25 -0.86
N PHE A 549 9.99 -27.54 0.25
CA PHE A 549 10.54 -28.12 1.48
C PHE A 549 9.61 -29.16 2.11
N ASP A 550 8.31 -28.94 2.08
CA ASP A 550 7.33 -29.93 2.52
C ASP A 550 7.40 -31.21 1.65
N ARG A 551 7.57 -31.03 0.34
CA ARG A 551 7.75 -32.14 -0.59
C ARG A 551 9.05 -32.92 -0.36
N ILE A 552 10.16 -32.21 -0.09
CA ILE A 552 11.43 -32.87 0.27
C ILE A 552 11.27 -33.67 1.55
N ARG A 553 10.57 -33.14 2.56
CA ARG A 553 10.28 -33.82 3.82
C ARG A 553 9.42 -35.07 3.61
N GLU A 554 8.35 -34.96 2.79
CA GLU A 554 7.47 -36.08 2.43
C GLU A 554 8.28 -37.19 1.78
N PHE A 555 9.08 -36.88 0.76
CA PHE A 555 9.85 -37.91 0.04
C PHE A 555 11.01 -38.48 0.87
N THR A 556 11.55 -37.75 1.80
CA THR A 556 12.53 -38.27 2.76
C THR A 556 11.89 -39.37 3.64
N GLY A 557 10.61 -39.21 4.00
CA GLY A 557 9.86 -40.21 4.76
C GLY A 557 9.47 -41.46 3.90
N ILE A 558 9.09 -41.23 2.64
CA ILE A 558 8.64 -42.30 1.74
C ILE A 558 9.80 -43.13 1.18
N HIS A 559 10.90 -42.47 0.78
CA HIS A 559 12.05 -43.05 0.11
C HIS A 559 13.30 -43.07 0.99
N SER A 560 13.20 -43.68 2.17
CA SER A 560 14.28 -43.71 3.17
C SER A 560 15.58 -44.37 2.66
N SER A 561 15.48 -45.24 1.64
CA SER A 561 16.63 -45.93 1.02
C SER A 561 17.35 -45.09 -0.05
N TRP A 562 16.76 -44.00 -0.50
CA TRP A 562 17.39 -43.18 -1.55
C TRP A 562 18.46 -42.25 -0.97
N LYS A 563 19.47 -41.92 -1.80
CA LYS A 563 20.42 -40.88 -1.47
C LYS A 563 19.71 -39.52 -1.39
N PHE A 564 20.07 -38.69 -0.42
CA PHE A 564 19.39 -37.42 -0.16
C PHE A 564 19.39 -36.46 -1.38
N ASN A 565 20.49 -36.45 -2.19
CA ASN A 565 20.51 -35.68 -3.44
C ASN A 565 19.41 -36.13 -4.42
N LYS A 566 19.21 -37.43 -4.58
CA LYS A 566 18.15 -37.96 -5.45
C LYS A 566 16.75 -37.59 -4.95
N ILE A 567 16.55 -37.56 -3.62
CA ILE A 567 15.28 -37.13 -3.02
C ILE A 567 15.02 -35.66 -3.33
N VAL A 568 16.02 -34.79 -3.17
CA VAL A 568 15.87 -33.36 -3.43
C VAL A 568 15.60 -33.10 -4.91
N ASP A 569 16.38 -33.67 -5.84
CA ASP A 569 16.16 -33.48 -7.28
C ASP A 569 14.79 -34.01 -7.73
N PHE A 570 14.33 -35.13 -7.17
CA PHE A 570 13.01 -35.67 -7.46
C PHE A 570 11.87 -34.82 -6.90
N ALA A 571 12.03 -34.28 -5.69
CA ALA A 571 11.06 -33.36 -5.10
C ALA A 571 10.93 -32.08 -5.95
N LEU A 572 12.05 -31.45 -6.33
CA LEU A 572 12.09 -30.27 -7.19
C LEU A 572 11.42 -30.54 -8.55
N SER A 573 11.76 -31.68 -9.19
CA SER A 573 11.16 -32.05 -10.47
C SER A 573 9.65 -32.29 -10.37
N SER A 574 9.18 -32.87 -9.27
CA SER A 574 7.76 -33.15 -9.04
C SER A 574 6.92 -31.90 -8.75
N THR A 575 7.52 -30.85 -8.23
CA THR A 575 6.84 -29.58 -7.92
C THR A 575 6.92 -28.57 -9.06
N LEU A 576 7.78 -28.79 -10.06
CA LEU A 576 8.08 -27.81 -11.11
C LEU A 576 6.84 -27.34 -11.89
N GLY A 577 5.97 -28.25 -12.29
CA GLY A 577 4.75 -27.93 -13.04
C GLY A 577 3.81 -27.04 -12.24
N ARG A 578 3.69 -27.30 -10.93
CA ARG A 578 2.93 -26.47 -10.01
C ARG A 578 3.56 -25.07 -9.88
N THR A 579 4.84 -25.02 -9.52
CA THR A 579 5.57 -23.76 -9.32
C THR A 579 5.50 -22.85 -10.56
N ILE A 580 5.66 -23.40 -11.77
CA ILE A 580 5.51 -22.61 -13.00
C ILE A 580 4.08 -22.13 -13.18
N ASN A 581 3.06 -22.94 -12.91
CA ASN A 581 1.66 -22.52 -13.08
C ASN A 581 1.28 -21.41 -12.11
N THR A 582 1.66 -21.51 -10.82
CA THR A 582 1.36 -20.50 -9.81
C THR A 582 2.08 -19.19 -10.09
N SER A 583 3.35 -19.25 -10.46
CA SER A 583 4.13 -18.07 -10.84
C SER A 583 3.60 -17.43 -12.12
N LEU A 584 3.16 -18.22 -13.09
CA LEU A 584 2.64 -17.71 -14.35
C LEU A 584 1.28 -17.01 -14.16
N THR A 585 0.36 -17.57 -13.37
CA THR A 585 -0.92 -16.91 -13.08
C THR A 585 -0.71 -15.57 -12.40
N THR A 586 0.16 -15.50 -11.41
CA THR A 586 0.50 -14.25 -10.72
C THR A 586 1.22 -13.27 -11.66
N LEU A 587 2.15 -13.75 -12.47
CA LEU A 587 2.89 -12.91 -13.42
C LEU A 587 1.96 -12.30 -14.48
N VAL A 588 1.01 -13.06 -15.00
CA VAL A 588 0.00 -12.58 -15.98
C VAL A 588 -0.84 -11.45 -15.37
N VAL A 589 -1.25 -11.60 -14.12
CA VAL A 589 -1.99 -10.56 -13.38
C VAL A 589 -1.13 -9.30 -13.21
N LEU A 590 0.10 -9.44 -12.74
CA LEU A 590 1.01 -8.31 -12.54
C LEU A 590 1.36 -7.60 -13.85
N LEU A 591 1.55 -8.35 -14.94
CA LEU A 591 1.79 -7.77 -16.27
C LEU A 591 0.57 -7.02 -16.79
N ALA A 592 -0.65 -7.52 -16.59
CA ALA A 592 -1.86 -6.82 -16.98
C ALA A 592 -1.96 -5.46 -16.29
N ILE A 593 -1.67 -5.41 -14.97
CA ILE A 593 -1.67 -4.15 -14.22
C ILE A 593 -0.52 -3.24 -14.66
N PHE A 594 0.67 -3.79 -14.87
CA PHE A 594 1.84 -3.01 -15.30
C PHE A 594 1.62 -2.33 -16.65
N LEU A 595 0.98 -3.02 -17.59
CA LEU A 595 0.75 -2.53 -18.95
C LEU A 595 -0.45 -1.60 -19.06
N PHE A 596 -1.54 -1.88 -18.33
CA PHE A 596 -2.82 -1.21 -18.48
C PHE A 596 -3.25 -0.42 -17.23
N GLY A 597 -2.56 -0.57 -16.11
CA GLY A 597 -2.78 0.17 -14.88
C GLY A 597 -2.26 1.60 -14.96
N GLY A 598 -2.61 2.40 -13.95
CA GLY A 598 -2.16 3.79 -13.84
C GLY A 598 -0.65 3.91 -13.60
N ASP A 599 -0.08 5.02 -14.06
CA ASP A 599 1.37 5.28 -13.95
C ASP A 599 1.88 5.29 -12.50
N SER A 600 1.02 5.67 -11.55
CA SER A 600 1.33 5.71 -10.12
C SER A 600 1.74 4.37 -9.51
N ILE A 601 1.30 3.25 -10.10
CA ILE A 601 1.57 1.91 -9.56
C ILE A 601 2.58 1.11 -10.40
N LYS A 602 3.06 1.65 -11.53
CA LYS A 602 3.97 0.93 -12.44
C LYS A 602 5.26 0.49 -11.75
N GLY A 603 5.92 1.38 -11.02
CA GLY A 603 7.15 1.03 -10.28
C GLY A 603 6.92 -0.06 -9.23
N PHE A 604 5.81 0.02 -8.51
CA PHE A 604 5.39 -0.99 -7.55
C PHE A 604 5.14 -2.36 -8.23
N MET A 605 4.38 -2.35 -9.34
CA MET A 605 4.13 -3.58 -10.13
C MET A 605 5.41 -4.17 -10.72
N PHE A 606 6.32 -3.34 -11.20
CA PHE A 606 7.59 -3.79 -11.72
C PHE A 606 8.44 -4.49 -10.65
N ALA A 607 8.49 -3.95 -9.44
CA ALA A 607 9.17 -4.59 -8.31
C ALA A 607 8.58 -5.99 -8.01
N LEU A 608 7.25 -6.11 -8.04
CA LEU A 608 6.57 -7.40 -7.84
C LEU A 608 6.84 -8.38 -8.99
N ILE A 609 6.81 -7.93 -10.25
CA ILE A 609 7.12 -8.76 -11.43
C ILE A 609 8.53 -9.35 -11.31
N VAL A 610 9.52 -8.49 -11.04
CA VAL A 610 10.90 -8.92 -10.82
C VAL A 610 10.96 -9.90 -9.64
N GLY A 611 10.31 -9.57 -8.54
CA GLY A 611 10.27 -10.40 -7.34
C GLY A 611 9.68 -11.79 -7.57
N VAL A 612 8.58 -11.90 -8.32
CA VAL A 612 7.96 -13.20 -8.66
C VAL A 612 8.88 -14.04 -9.55
N ILE A 613 9.49 -13.44 -10.57
CA ILE A 613 10.43 -14.14 -11.46
C ILE A 613 11.64 -14.66 -10.68
N VAL A 614 12.25 -13.77 -9.89
CA VAL A 614 13.45 -14.09 -9.12
C VAL A 614 13.14 -15.06 -7.98
N GLY A 615 11.99 -14.92 -7.29
CA GLY A 615 11.52 -15.81 -6.23
C GLY A 615 11.24 -17.23 -6.73
N THR A 616 10.68 -17.36 -7.94
CA THR A 616 10.52 -18.66 -8.59
C THR A 616 11.86 -19.32 -8.88
N TYR A 617 12.83 -18.56 -9.37
CA TYR A 617 14.20 -19.04 -9.59
C TYR A 617 14.88 -19.42 -8.28
N SER A 618 14.80 -18.57 -7.27
CA SER A 618 15.55 -18.75 -6.03
C SER A 618 15.06 -19.92 -5.19
N SER A 619 13.75 -20.23 -5.21
CA SER A 619 13.17 -21.40 -4.51
C SER A 619 13.75 -22.72 -5.05
N LEU A 620 13.99 -22.81 -6.36
CA LEU A 620 14.54 -23.99 -7.03
C LEU A 620 16.06 -24.06 -6.95
N PHE A 621 16.77 -22.93 -7.20
CA PHE A 621 18.20 -22.90 -7.44
C PHE A 621 19.05 -22.32 -6.31
N ILE A 622 18.42 -21.69 -5.29
CA ILE A 622 19.11 -21.08 -4.15
C ILE A 622 18.68 -21.75 -2.85
N ALA A 623 17.38 -21.69 -2.50
CA ALA A 623 16.87 -22.20 -1.22
C ALA A 623 17.15 -23.70 -1.02
N SER A 624 16.71 -24.51 -1.97
CA SER A 624 16.85 -25.97 -1.90
C SER A 624 18.30 -26.45 -1.96
N PRO A 625 19.16 -25.92 -2.84
CA PRO A 625 20.58 -26.24 -2.82
C PRO A 625 21.33 -25.80 -1.56
N ILE A 626 21.06 -24.62 -0.99
CA ILE A 626 21.67 -24.19 0.27
C ILE A 626 21.26 -25.11 1.43
N MET A 627 19.98 -25.45 1.52
CA MET A 627 19.49 -26.43 2.50
C MET A 627 20.19 -27.77 2.34
N TYR A 628 20.36 -28.27 1.10
CA TYR A 628 21.06 -29.51 0.82
C TYR A 628 22.56 -29.44 1.22
N ASP A 629 23.29 -28.39 0.80
CA ASP A 629 24.73 -28.26 1.07
C ASP A 629 25.02 -28.14 2.57
N THR A 630 24.17 -27.43 3.32
CA THR A 630 24.29 -27.30 4.78
C THR A 630 23.98 -28.62 5.50
N THR A 631 23.00 -29.38 5.03
CA THR A 631 22.67 -30.72 5.57
C THR A 631 23.79 -31.71 5.30
N ASN A 632 24.34 -31.72 4.09
CA ASN A 632 25.38 -32.68 3.67
C ASN A 632 26.75 -32.43 4.35
N LYS A 633 27.11 -31.15 4.61
CA LYS A 633 28.32 -30.81 5.37
C LYS A 633 28.30 -31.34 6.80
N LEU A 634 27.12 -31.37 7.45
CA LEU A 634 26.99 -31.88 8.81
C LEU A 634 27.04 -33.41 8.87
N THR A 635 26.50 -34.09 7.85
CA THR A 635 26.52 -35.56 7.77
C THR A 635 27.93 -36.09 7.49
N LYS A 636 28.79 -35.32 6.82
CA LYS A 636 30.19 -35.67 6.57
C LYS A 636 31.13 -35.39 7.77
N LYS A 637 30.69 -34.59 8.74
CA LYS A 637 31.44 -34.28 9.98
C LYS A 637 31.11 -35.22 11.15
N LYS A 638 30.06 -36.04 11.02
CA LYS A 638 29.73 -37.16 11.91
C LYS A 638 30.23 -38.45 11.26
#